data_4d3ccb1f3d5f3d6140cb728783169163
#
_entry.id   4d3ccb1f3d5f3d6140cb728783169163
#
_cell.length_a   1.000
_cell.length_b   1.000
_cell.length_c   1.000
_cell.angle_alpha   90.00
_cell.angle_beta   90.00
_cell.angle_gamma   90.00
#
_symmetry.space_group_name_H-M   'P 1'
#
loop_
_entity.id
_entity.type
_entity.pdbx_description
1 polymer ?
#
loop_
_entity_poly.entity_id
_entity_poly.type
_entity_poly.pdbx_seq_one_letter_code
_entity_poly.pdbx_strand_id
1 'polypeptide(L)'
;MRTFILAAAVAAALTRAAFGENPPADPAAPAPAPVNETVVVSATQSSEIETEIPGNVTVVTGDELRRRNVHTLADALEDVVGIDTGIGSDNGVQVPTVGMWGLKEFDALLFMVDGVPVGGPFNPNLSQINVDDIDRIEIVKGPQGTLYGVSGFAGMVQIFTRTSEKGSHVTLTGGSFQHGRLDATTNVPLGTGSLRLFGTFDRTDGWQDRTDGRDDRGGIRFDQALGGGHFSAVFNAIRTTQLWGSPLPVDPPTGEVIPGFRVDRNYAVDGARQDHRVFSLTTGFDKSLSTAVTLVNTLSYAHDDQISVRSFVDPGSVEDGTVASSGVSLKPTEEALFEDFHILANFQGAGSHRLVAGAALTWGRTVAAGTGFDFTVGLDPIDVPALGDIPVGDHRSFNDRRTFFGIYVNDEWNPLPWLEITAGARHDWVEEELFAKGQEVGDPEAGVSRDSRSDAQWSGGLSGLFRLVGDKSGALNEANIYVAAKSAFKPAAPNLTEAESAEILKPERTRSGEIGVKTRWLDRQLSFNLSFFHMIFENLVVSTLGADGNPALVNAGKERFQGMEIQAGYRPNVLPDIELIGGYAHHDARYVDFTFIDPDEGLLDASGQRLELTPRDLWNVKLAWLPASGPGAWTAVRHQNHRPFDKINEAYMPSFYEWDAGVSWSFSAHARLSFVGRNLGDNRHYVAESEIGDAQLYVAPPRRFLGELTLSF
;
A
#
# COMPACT_ATOMS: atom_id res chain seq x y z
N MET A 1 -7.43 -31.06 8.34
CA MET A 1 -7.53 -31.78 9.66
C MET A 1 -6.19 -31.91 10.39
N ARG A 2 -5.08 -32.35 9.77
CA ARG A 2 -3.74 -32.41 10.46
C ARG A 2 -3.20 -31.01 10.83
N THR A 3 -3.45 -29.99 10.05
CA THR A 3 -3.03 -28.60 10.28
C THR A 3 -3.82 -27.95 11.44
N PHE A 4 -5.10 -28.28 11.59
CA PHE A 4 -5.94 -27.84 12.71
C PHE A 4 -5.50 -28.44 14.04
N ILE A 5 -5.00 -29.68 14.02
CA ILE A 5 -4.50 -30.37 15.23
C ILE A 5 -3.17 -29.75 15.68
N LEU A 6 -2.32 -29.32 14.74
CA LEU A 6 -1.05 -28.64 15.06
C LEU A 6 -1.30 -27.23 15.62
N ALA A 7 -2.24 -26.47 15.03
CA ALA A 7 -2.64 -25.15 15.52
C ALA A 7 -3.28 -25.21 16.91
N ALA A 8 -4.14 -26.23 17.16
CA ALA A 8 -4.72 -26.46 18.48
C ALA A 8 -3.67 -26.92 19.51
N ALA A 9 -2.64 -27.67 19.09
CA ALA A 9 -1.52 -28.07 19.96
C ALA A 9 -0.60 -26.89 20.30
N VAL A 10 -0.36 -25.96 19.36
CA VAL A 10 0.38 -24.71 19.61
C VAL A 10 -0.43 -23.79 20.53
N ALA A 11 -1.74 -23.63 20.31
CA ALA A 11 -2.62 -22.88 21.21
C ALA A 11 -2.66 -23.47 22.61
N ALA A 12 -2.71 -24.81 22.75
CA ALA A 12 -2.68 -25.52 24.04
C ALA A 12 -1.30 -25.44 24.72
N ALA A 13 -0.20 -25.38 23.97
CA ALA A 13 1.14 -25.17 24.51
C ALA A 13 1.34 -23.73 25.01
N LEU A 14 0.78 -22.76 24.29
CA LEU A 14 0.78 -21.34 24.66
C LEU A 14 -0.07 -21.07 25.90
N THR A 15 -1.22 -21.75 26.06
CA THR A 15 -2.07 -21.64 27.26
C THR A 15 -1.38 -22.22 28.50
N ARG A 16 -0.58 -23.28 28.38
CA ARG A 16 0.16 -23.83 29.54
C ARG A 16 1.30 -22.93 30.03
N ALA A 17 1.91 -22.15 29.17
CA ALA A 17 2.93 -21.16 29.54
C ALA A 17 2.35 -19.93 30.26
N ALA A 18 1.05 -19.62 30.01
CA ALA A 18 0.38 -18.43 30.54
C ALA A 18 -0.20 -18.61 31.99
N PHE A 19 -0.33 -19.86 32.49
CA PHE A 19 -0.93 -20.14 33.82
C PHE A 19 0.07 -20.30 34.97
N GLY A 20 1.33 -19.90 34.80
CA GLY A 20 2.36 -19.90 35.82
C GLY A 20 2.55 -18.54 36.49
N GLU A 21 2.04 -18.41 37.70
CA GLU A 21 2.29 -17.37 38.74
C GLU A 21 1.72 -15.97 38.49
N ASN A 22 0.91 -15.48 39.45
CA ASN A 22 0.46 -14.10 39.57
C ASN A 22 1.64 -13.14 39.75
N PRO A 23 1.83 -12.12 38.91
CA PRO A 23 2.81 -11.07 39.13
C PRO A 23 2.34 -10.13 40.27
N PRO A 24 3.26 -9.50 41.02
CA PRO A 24 2.93 -8.49 42.02
C PRO A 24 2.27 -7.26 41.37
N ALA A 25 1.36 -6.62 42.10
CA ALA A 25 0.64 -5.42 41.66
C ALA A 25 1.59 -4.30 41.25
N ASP A 26 1.40 -3.79 40.02
CA ASP A 26 2.17 -2.72 39.40
C ASP A 26 1.98 -1.37 40.14
N PRO A 27 2.99 -0.52 40.27
CA PRO A 27 2.81 0.87 40.66
C PRO A 27 2.00 1.61 39.61
N ALA A 28 1.11 2.47 40.07
CA ALA A 28 0.10 3.20 39.26
C ALA A 28 0.63 3.62 37.88
N ALA A 29 -0.07 3.15 36.85
CA ALA A 29 0.19 3.55 35.48
C ALA A 29 0.19 5.10 35.37
N PRO A 30 1.09 5.70 34.58
CA PRO A 30 1.02 7.12 34.29
C PRO A 30 -0.36 7.44 33.73
N ALA A 31 -0.90 8.62 34.10
CA ALA A 31 -2.20 9.08 33.62
C ALA A 31 -2.24 8.93 32.09
N PRO A 32 -3.35 8.43 31.50
CA PRO A 32 -3.46 8.31 30.07
C PRO A 32 -3.18 9.67 29.42
N ALA A 33 -2.33 9.67 28.39
CA ALA A 33 -2.11 10.84 27.57
C ALA A 33 -3.46 11.42 27.08
N PRO A 34 -3.61 12.72 26.89
CA PRO A 34 -4.85 13.31 26.42
C PRO A 34 -5.28 12.61 25.14
N VAL A 35 -6.52 12.14 25.09
CA VAL A 35 -7.12 11.17 24.17
C VAL A 35 -7.05 11.57 22.66
N ASN A 36 -6.47 12.71 22.29
CA ASN A 36 -6.56 13.31 20.96
C ASN A 36 -5.23 13.83 20.38
N GLU A 37 -4.08 13.37 20.83
CA GLU A 37 -2.80 13.67 20.19
C GLU A 37 -2.33 12.46 19.36
N THR A 38 -2.22 12.66 18.04
CA THR A 38 -1.70 11.66 17.12
C THR A 38 -0.24 11.99 16.86
N VAL A 39 0.66 11.08 17.20
CA VAL A 39 2.10 11.20 16.95
C VAL A 39 2.44 10.54 15.63
N VAL A 40 3.21 11.23 14.81
CA VAL A 40 3.68 10.78 13.49
C VAL A 40 5.19 10.80 13.48
N VAL A 41 5.81 9.82 12.86
CA VAL A 41 7.27 9.71 12.72
C VAL A 41 7.69 9.82 11.25
N SER A 42 6.86 9.35 10.34
CA SER A 42 7.22 9.19 8.93
C SER A 42 7.49 10.48 8.17
N ALA A 43 6.84 11.56 8.56
CA ALA A 43 7.00 12.82 7.84
C ALA A 43 8.39 13.46 8.03
N THR A 44 9.02 13.22 9.20
CA THR A 44 10.22 13.92 9.64
C THR A 44 11.32 13.01 10.19
N GLN A 45 11.09 11.70 10.26
CA GLN A 45 11.92 10.70 10.96
C GLN A 45 12.10 11.00 12.47
N SER A 46 11.21 11.81 13.04
CA SER A 46 11.15 12.12 14.45
C SER A 46 9.71 12.16 14.95
N SER A 47 9.48 11.90 16.24
CA SER A 47 8.12 11.90 16.80
C SER A 47 7.57 13.32 16.88
N GLU A 48 6.46 13.59 16.18
CA GLU A 48 5.77 14.88 16.16
C GLU A 48 4.27 14.71 16.27
N ILE A 49 3.60 15.77 16.73
CA ILE A 49 2.13 15.82 16.73
C ILE A 49 1.66 16.10 15.30
N GLU A 50 0.65 15.36 14.82
CA GLU A 50 0.11 15.47 13.45
C GLU A 50 -0.18 16.92 13.03
N THR A 51 -0.69 17.75 13.94
CA THR A 51 -1.02 19.16 13.66
C THR A 51 0.20 20.04 13.44
N GLU A 52 1.37 19.63 13.92
CA GLU A 52 2.64 20.36 13.79
C GLU A 52 3.43 19.96 12.55
N ILE A 53 2.99 18.96 11.79
CA ILE A 53 3.64 18.55 10.55
C ILE A 53 3.18 19.43 9.39
N PRO A 54 4.10 20.06 8.62
CA PRO A 54 3.77 20.87 7.46
C PRO A 54 3.48 20.00 6.22
N GLY A 55 2.34 19.34 6.21
CA GLY A 55 1.91 18.44 5.12
C GLY A 55 0.62 17.72 5.45
N ASN A 56 0.00 17.11 4.44
CA ASN A 56 -1.20 16.30 4.60
C ASN A 56 -0.81 14.90 5.09
N VAL A 57 -1.12 14.62 6.34
CA VAL A 57 -0.83 13.34 7.02
C VAL A 57 -2.11 12.77 7.60
N THR A 58 -2.26 11.46 7.51
CA THR A 58 -3.35 10.71 8.14
C THR A 58 -2.78 9.50 8.87
N VAL A 59 -3.30 9.23 10.07
CA VAL A 59 -2.91 8.05 10.86
C VAL A 59 -4.11 7.15 11.06
N VAL A 60 -3.93 5.86 10.78
CA VAL A 60 -4.90 4.79 11.07
C VAL A 60 -4.27 3.88 12.12
N THR A 61 -4.93 3.70 13.25
CA THR A 61 -4.40 2.88 14.34
C THR A 61 -4.73 1.40 14.15
N GLY A 62 -3.81 0.50 14.54
CA GLY A 62 -4.04 -0.93 14.51
C GLY A 62 -5.20 -1.37 15.41
N ASP A 63 -5.45 -0.63 16.52
CA ASP A 63 -6.61 -0.89 17.38
C ASP A 63 -7.94 -0.61 16.67
N GLU A 64 -8.02 0.47 15.88
CA GLU A 64 -9.17 0.74 15.04
C GLU A 64 -9.38 -0.38 14.01
N LEU A 65 -8.32 -0.80 13.31
CA LEU A 65 -8.38 -1.88 12.34
C LEU A 65 -8.92 -3.17 12.96
N ARG A 66 -8.35 -3.58 14.09
CA ARG A 66 -8.80 -4.80 14.83
C ARG A 66 -10.25 -4.70 15.32
N ARG A 67 -10.66 -3.52 15.84
CA ARG A 67 -12.06 -3.32 16.30
C ARG A 67 -13.07 -3.37 15.16
N ARG A 68 -12.65 -3.13 13.94
CA ARG A 68 -13.47 -3.15 12.73
C ARG A 68 -13.30 -4.43 11.90
N ASN A 69 -12.53 -5.41 12.37
CA ASN A 69 -12.21 -6.66 11.67
C ASN A 69 -11.65 -6.39 10.28
N VAL A 70 -10.64 -5.53 10.20
CA VAL A 70 -9.92 -5.23 8.96
C VAL A 70 -8.73 -6.16 8.87
N HIS A 71 -8.66 -6.94 7.79
CA HIS A 71 -7.62 -7.95 7.58
C HIS A 71 -6.85 -7.74 6.28
N THR A 72 -7.29 -6.82 5.42
CA THR A 72 -6.59 -6.48 4.17
C THR A 72 -6.09 -5.04 4.19
N LEU A 73 -4.99 -4.77 3.48
CA LEU A 73 -4.48 -3.41 3.37
C LEU A 73 -5.45 -2.50 2.60
N ALA A 74 -6.16 -3.03 1.60
CA ALA A 74 -7.18 -2.29 0.89
C ALA A 74 -8.27 -1.79 1.85
N ASP A 75 -8.87 -2.70 2.66
CA ASP A 75 -9.87 -2.34 3.67
C ASP A 75 -9.32 -1.35 4.72
N ALA A 76 -8.01 -1.39 5.01
CA ALA A 76 -7.37 -0.46 5.95
C ALA A 76 -7.24 0.96 5.40
N LEU A 77 -7.07 1.12 4.09
CA LEU A 77 -6.88 2.39 3.41
C LEU A 77 -8.16 3.00 2.84
N GLU A 78 -9.22 2.20 2.65
CA GLU A 78 -10.48 2.63 2.01
C GLU A 78 -11.18 3.82 2.67
N ASP A 79 -11.04 3.97 4.00
CA ASP A 79 -11.66 5.07 4.75
C ASP A 79 -10.73 6.30 4.86
N VAL A 80 -9.57 6.27 4.22
CA VAL A 80 -8.64 7.41 4.20
C VAL A 80 -9.04 8.39 3.10
N VAL A 81 -9.22 9.64 3.48
CA VAL A 81 -9.63 10.70 2.54
C VAL A 81 -8.70 10.79 1.35
N GLY A 82 -9.24 10.85 0.13
CA GLY A 82 -8.46 11.02 -1.10
C GLY A 82 -7.57 9.85 -1.48
N ILE A 83 -7.71 8.71 -0.84
CA ILE A 83 -7.12 7.45 -1.28
C ILE A 83 -8.13 6.70 -2.14
N ASP A 84 -7.69 6.28 -3.31
CA ASP A 84 -8.42 5.37 -4.19
C ASP A 84 -7.72 4.01 -4.13
N THR A 85 -8.39 3.03 -3.55
CA THR A 85 -7.88 1.66 -3.50
C THR A 85 -8.40 0.90 -4.72
N GLY A 86 -7.48 0.38 -5.52
CA GLY A 86 -7.79 -0.61 -6.54
C GLY A 86 -8.12 -1.96 -5.89
N ILE A 87 -8.03 -3.02 -6.67
CA ILE A 87 -8.41 -4.36 -6.25
C ILE A 87 -7.64 -4.79 -5.00
N GLY A 88 -8.40 -5.21 -3.98
CA GLY A 88 -7.92 -6.27 -3.11
C GLY A 88 -8.59 -7.57 -3.53
N SER A 89 -7.91 -8.70 -3.47
CA SER A 89 -8.59 -9.98 -3.37
C SER A 89 -9.24 -10.11 -1.99
N ASP A 90 -10.15 -11.07 -1.83
CA ASP A 90 -10.81 -11.31 -0.54
C ASP A 90 -9.83 -11.50 0.61
N ASN A 91 -8.62 -11.97 0.34
CA ASN A 91 -7.55 -12.17 1.32
C ASN A 91 -6.38 -11.20 1.18
N GLY A 92 -6.50 -10.15 0.36
CA GLY A 92 -5.49 -9.10 0.23
C GLY A 92 -4.20 -9.48 -0.49
N VAL A 93 -4.14 -10.63 -1.14
CA VAL A 93 -2.92 -11.11 -1.82
C VAL A 93 -2.74 -10.50 -3.20
N GLN A 94 -3.80 -10.05 -3.86
CA GLN A 94 -3.68 -9.31 -5.12
C GLN A 94 -3.09 -7.92 -4.84
N VAL A 95 -2.19 -7.47 -5.68
CA VAL A 95 -1.55 -6.17 -5.56
C VAL A 95 -2.59 -5.06 -5.77
N PRO A 96 -3.03 -4.35 -4.73
CA PRO A 96 -3.90 -3.21 -4.93
C PRO A 96 -3.10 -2.08 -5.56
N THR A 97 -3.64 -1.48 -6.61
CA THR A 97 -3.15 -0.20 -7.09
C THR A 97 -3.78 0.89 -6.24
N VAL A 98 -2.98 1.56 -5.45
CA VAL A 98 -3.43 2.63 -4.55
C VAL A 98 -3.19 3.97 -5.20
N GLY A 99 -4.24 4.75 -5.41
CA GLY A 99 -4.16 6.11 -5.93
C GLY A 99 -4.09 7.14 -4.82
N MET A 100 -3.27 8.17 -5.03
CA MET A 100 -3.12 9.32 -4.12
C MET A 100 -3.01 10.61 -4.95
N TRP A 101 -3.79 11.64 -4.59
CA TRP A 101 -3.88 12.90 -5.34
C TRP A 101 -4.31 12.73 -6.81
N GLY A 102 -4.93 11.60 -7.13
CA GLY A 102 -5.33 11.26 -8.50
C GLY A 102 -4.26 10.54 -9.33
N LEU A 103 -3.04 10.38 -8.82
CA LEU A 103 -2.02 9.52 -9.43
C LEU A 103 -2.23 8.09 -8.95
N LYS A 104 -2.47 7.17 -9.90
CA LYS A 104 -2.79 5.77 -9.64
C LYS A 104 -1.87 4.86 -10.45
N GLU A 105 -0.64 4.75 -10.02
CA GLU A 105 0.35 3.80 -10.56
C GLU A 105 0.88 2.93 -9.41
N PHE A 106 1.14 1.65 -9.70
CA PHE A 106 1.53 0.68 -8.67
C PHE A 106 2.92 0.97 -8.06
N ASP A 107 3.79 1.72 -8.75
CA ASP A 107 5.13 2.11 -8.31
C ASP A 107 5.25 3.59 -7.91
N ALA A 108 4.15 4.34 -7.89
CA ALA A 108 4.14 5.77 -7.54
C ALA A 108 4.12 6.03 -6.02
N LEU A 109 3.73 5.05 -5.22
CA LEU A 109 3.67 5.16 -3.77
C LEU A 109 4.75 4.32 -3.11
N LEU A 110 5.44 4.92 -2.15
CA LEU A 110 6.36 4.20 -1.30
C LEU A 110 5.61 3.50 -0.16
N PHE A 111 5.63 2.17 -0.15
CA PHE A 111 5.16 1.37 0.97
C PHE A 111 6.35 0.94 1.82
N MET A 112 6.25 1.17 3.11
CA MET A 112 7.31 0.80 4.06
C MET A 112 6.74 0.04 5.25
N VAL A 113 7.52 -0.89 5.80
CA VAL A 113 7.25 -1.57 7.07
C VAL A 113 8.44 -1.35 7.99
N ASP A 114 8.21 -0.75 9.15
CA ASP A 114 9.24 -0.41 10.15
C ASP A 114 10.47 0.30 9.53
N GLY A 115 10.22 1.24 8.59
CA GLY A 115 11.26 2.02 7.93
C GLY A 115 11.94 1.33 6.74
N VAL A 116 11.51 0.13 6.35
CA VAL A 116 12.06 -0.63 5.22
C VAL A 116 11.11 -0.61 4.03
N PRO A 117 11.56 -0.21 2.81
CA PRO A 117 10.75 -0.31 1.61
C PRO A 117 10.32 -1.76 1.30
N VAL A 118 9.02 -1.95 1.05
CA VAL A 118 8.46 -3.24 0.67
C VAL A 118 8.72 -3.49 -0.82
N GLY A 119 9.33 -4.62 -1.19
CA GLY A 119 9.74 -4.92 -2.57
C GLY A 119 11.10 -4.35 -2.96
N GLY A 120 11.80 -3.66 -2.05
CA GLY A 120 13.14 -3.10 -2.29
C GLY A 120 13.14 -2.04 -3.41
N PRO A 121 14.03 -2.16 -4.43
CA PRO A 121 14.11 -1.21 -5.53
C PRO A 121 13.15 -1.52 -6.70
N PHE A 122 12.29 -2.50 -6.52
CA PHE A 122 11.29 -2.94 -7.50
C PHE A 122 9.88 -2.50 -7.08
N ASN A 123 8.87 -3.09 -7.70
CA ASN A 123 7.48 -2.79 -7.37
C ASN A 123 7.15 -3.23 -5.94
N PRO A 124 6.32 -2.46 -5.21
CA PRO A 124 5.93 -2.84 -3.86
C PRO A 124 5.25 -4.21 -3.83
N ASN A 125 5.80 -5.15 -3.08
CA ASN A 125 5.17 -6.44 -2.84
C ASN A 125 4.29 -6.36 -1.58
N LEU A 126 3.04 -5.95 -1.74
CA LEU A 126 2.11 -5.74 -0.63
C LEU A 126 1.71 -7.05 0.08
N SER A 127 2.00 -8.22 -0.51
CA SER A 127 1.83 -9.51 0.16
C SER A 127 2.71 -9.66 1.41
N GLN A 128 3.77 -8.86 1.54
CA GLN A 128 4.63 -8.86 2.73
C GLN A 128 3.99 -8.18 3.94
N ILE A 129 2.90 -7.44 3.76
CA ILE A 129 2.25 -6.68 4.84
C ILE A 129 1.27 -7.59 5.59
N ASN A 130 1.45 -7.71 6.91
CA ASN A 130 0.51 -8.39 7.80
C ASN A 130 -0.34 -7.35 8.55
N VAL A 131 -1.60 -7.21 8.15
CA VAL A 131 -2.51 -6.19 8.71
C VAL A 131 -2.80 -6.43 10.21
N ASP A 132 -2.84 -7.67 10.66
CA ASP A 132 -3.09 -7.99 12.08
C ASP A 132 -1.90 -7.65 12.99
N ASP A 133 -0.72 -7.48 12.39
CA ASP A 133 0.49 -7.06 13.09
C ASP A 133 0.69 -5.54 13.13
N ILE A 134 -0.23 -4.78 12.57
CA ILE A 134 -0.13 -3.33 12.51
C ILE A 134 -0.39 -2.70 13.89
N ASP A 135 0.54 -1.85 14.33
CA ASP A 135 0.35 -0.88 15.40
C ASP A 135 -0.35 0.38 14.87
N ARG A 136 0.17 0.95 13.78
CA ARG A 136 -0.42 2.06 13.06
C ARG A 136 0.07 2.14 11.62
N ILE A 137 -0.72 2.80 10.79
CA ILE A 137 -0.36 3.21 9.42
C ILE A 137 -0.28 4.73 9.41
N GLU A 138 0.82 5.29 8.93
CA GLU A 138 1.01 6.71 8.68
C GLU A 138 1.03 6.93 7.17
N ILE A 139 0.11 7.74 6.67
CA ILE A 139 -0.02 8.08 5.25
C ILE A 139 0.41 9.53 5.08
N VAL A 140 1.49 9.76 4.35
CA VAL A 140 2.03 11.09 4.05
C VAL A 140 1.83 11.38 2.57
N LYS A 141 1.02 12.38 2.25
CA LYS A 141 0.68 12.70 0.87
C LYS A 141 1.68 13.67 0.25
N GLY A 142 1.79 13.58 -1.08
CA GLY A 142 2.77 14.32 -1.86
C GLY A 142 4.19 13.76 -1.79
N PRO A 143 5.11 14.24 -2.64
CA PRO A 143 6.46 13.70 -2.78
C PRO A 143 7.25 13.64 -1.47
N GLN A 144 7.92 12.52 -1.21
CA GLN A 144 8.72 12.26 -0.01
C GLN A 144 10.20 11.96 -0.32
N GLY A 145 10.68 12.40 -1.48
CA GLY A 145 12.04 12.11 -1.97
C GLY A 145 13.17 12.59 -1.07
N THR A 146 12.98 13.61 -0.24
CA THR A 146 14.04 14.19 0.62
C THR A 146 14.58 13.19 1.64
N LEU A 147 13.72 12.51 2.37
CA LEU A 147 14.13 11.55 3.41
C LEU A 147 14.22 10.13 2.89
N TYR A 148 13.35 9.76 1.96
CA TYR A 148 13.15 8.38 1.55
C TYR A 148 13.64 8.08 0.13
N GLY A 149 14.03 9.09 -0.65
CA GLY A 149 14.63 8.93 -1.97
C GLY A 149 13.68 8.37 -3.01
N VAL A 150 14.11 7.29 -3.62
CA VAL A 150 13.42 6.63 -4.74
C VAL A 150 12.03 6.12 -4.33
N SER A 151 11.05 6.25 -5.23
CA SER A 151 9.66 5.77 -5.07
C SER A 151 8.78 6.52 -4.09
N GLY A 152 9.28 7.50 -3.35
CA GLY A 152 8.45 8.45 -2.59
C GLY A 152 7.80 9.50 -3.49
N PHE A 153 7.19 9.07 -4.61
CA PHE A 153 6.86 9.89 -5.77
C PHE A 153 5.56 10.70 -5.61
N ALA A 154 4.45 10.03 -5.31
CA ALA A 154 3.16 10.67 -5.03
C ALA A 154 2.85 10.73 -3.53
N GLY A 155 3.56 9.96 -2.72
CA GLY A 155 3.39 9.88 -1.28
C GLY A 155 3.95 8.60 -0.71
N MET A 156 3.65 8.38 0.56
CA MET A 156 4.16 7.24 1.33
C MET A 156 3.09 6.66 2.25
N VAL A 157 3.08 5.35 2.37
CA VAL A 157 2.32 4.57 3.34
C VAL A 157 3.33 3.85 4.24
N GLN A 158 3.56 4.37 5.42
CA GLN A 158 4.44 3.78 6.42
C GLN A 158 3.64 2.95 7.42
N ILE A 159 3.97 1.69 7.53
CA ILE A 159 3.37 0.74 8.45
C ILE A 159 4.35 0.51 9.60
N PHE A 160 3.88 0.70 10.82
CA PHE A 160 4.60 0.33 12.02
C PHE A 160 4.00 -0.95 12.58
N THR A 161 4.85 -1.96 12.80
CA THR A 161 4.41 -3.22 13.39
C THR A 161 4.38 -3.14 14.90
N ARG A 162 3.56 -4.00 15.50
CA ARG A 162 3.42 -4.09 16.96
C ARG A 162 4.73 -4.49 17.60
N THR A 163 5.13 -3.74 18.59
CA THR A 163 6.23 -4.11 19.47
C THR A 163 5.75 -5.08 20.55
N SER A 164 6.64 -5.44 21.47
CA SER A 164 6.32 -6.38 22.56
C SER A 164 5.36 -5.75 23.56
N GLU A 165 4.08 -5.92 23.34
CA GLU A 165 3.04 -5.64 24.34
C GLU A 165 2.96 -6.79 25.34
N LYS A 166 2.47 -6.52 26.55
CA LYS A 166 2.18 -7.57 27.52
C LYS A 166 0.97 -8.38 27.07
N GLY A 167 1.06 -9.71 27.20
CA GLY A 167 -0.04 -10.63 26.93
C GLY A 167 0.05 -11.39 25.62
N SER A 168 -0.87 -12.29 25.45
CA SER A 168 -1.04 -13.12 24.27
C SER A 168 -2.47 -12.97 23.76
N HIS A 169 -2.68 -13.12 22.46
CA HIS A 169 -4.02 -13.16 21.92
C HIS A 169 -4.14 -14.16 20.77
N VAL A 170 -5.36 -14.67 20.63
CA VAL A 170 -5.77 -15.56 19.57
C VAL A 170 -7.06 -15.02 18.99
N THR A 171 -7.11 -14.88 17.68
CA THR A 171 -8.29 -14.44 16.94
C THR A 171 -8.71 -15.53 15.95
N LEU A 172 -9.98 -15.90 15.98
CA LEU A 172 -10.60 -16.84 15.07
C LEU A 172 -11.64 -16.09 14.23
N THR A 173 -11.50 -16.10 12.91
CA THR A 173 -12.45 -15.49 11.98
C THR A 173 -13.05 -16.55 11.08
N GLY A 174 -14.34 -16.43 10.79
CA GLY A 174 -15.05 -17.26 9.81
C GLY A 174 -16.07 -16.42 9.06
N GLY A 175 -16.34 -16.75 7.79
CA GLY A 175 -17.22 -15.90 7.01
C GLY A 175 -17.66 -16.44 5.65
N SER A 176 -18.17 -15.52 4.83
CA SER A 176 -18.56 -15.79 3.44
C SER A 176 -17.44 -16.42 2.65
N PHE A 177 -17.75 -17.14 1.58
CA PHE A 177 -16.80 -17.83 0.68
C PHE A 177 -15.91 -18.83 1.42
N GLN A 178 -16.49 -19.52 2.41
CA GLN A 178 -15.80 -20.48 3.28
C GLN A 178 -14.51 -19.91 3.92
N HIS A 179 -14.48 -18.59 4.14
CA HIS A 179 -13.36 -17.93 4.77
C HIS A 179 -13.14 -18.43 6.18
N GLY A 180 -11.91 -18.77 6.48
CA GLY A 180 -11.46 -19.21 7.80
C GLY A 180 -10.06 -18.71 8.11
N ARG A 181 -9.89 -17.99 9.22
CA ARG A 181 -8.63 -17.38 9.64
C ARG A 181 -8.33 -17.65 11.11
N LEU A 182 -7.07 -17.87 11.40
CA LEU A 182 -6.51 -17.95 12.75
C LEU A 182 -5.31 -17.03 12.85
N ASP A 183 -5.37 -16.09 13.77
CA ASP A 183 -4.23 -15.25 14.17
C ASP A 183 -3.84 -15.55 15.61
N ALA A 184 -2.56 -15.64 15.88
CA ALA A 184 -2.04 -15.88 17.23
C ALA A 184 -0.76 -15.07 17.48
N THR A 185 -0.69 -14.43 18.62
CA THR A 185 0.50 -13.71 19.08
C THR A 185 0.76 -14.02 20.56
N THR A 186 2.04 -14.19 20.91
CA THR A 186 2.46 -14.27 22.30
C THR A 186 3.74 -13.48 22.54
N ASN A 187 3.84 -12.84 23.70
CA ASN A 187 4.99 -12.06 24.12
C ASN A 187 5.61 -12.67 25.37
N VAL A 188 6.91 -12.92 25.31
CA VAL A 188 7.69 -13.53 26.38
C VAL A 188 8.74 -12.51 26.86
N PRO A 189 8.66 -12.01 28.09
CA PRO A 189 9.70 -11.13 28.63
C PRO A 189 11.02 -11.89 28.80
N LEU A 190 12.14 -11.25 28.42
CA LEU A 190 13.50 -11.81 28.50
C LEU A 190 14.43 -10.81 29.19
N GLY A 191 14.36 -10.71 30.51
CA GLY A 191 15.15 -9.73 31.28
C GLY A 191 14.77 -8.30 30.96
N THR A 192 15.68 -7.52 30.35
CA THR A 192 15.44 -6.15 29.86
C THR A 192 14.95 -6.12 28.40
N GLY A 193 14.69 -7.26 27.84
CA GLY A 193 14.16 -7.42 26.48
C GLY A 193 12.90 -8.26 26.45
N SER A 194 12.47 -8.60 25.25
CA SER A 194 11.28 -9.40 25.00
C SER A 194 11.38 -10.16 23.70
N LEU A 195 10.67 -11.28 23.64
CA LEU A 195 10.49 -12.08 22.44
C LEU A 195 9.00 -12.13 22.11
N ARG A 196 8.64 -11.73 20.90
CA ARG A 196 7.29 -11.87 20.36
C ARG A 196 7.27 -12.93 19.29
N LEU A 197 6.33 -13.85 19.38
CA LEU A 197 6.02 -14.85 18.37
C LEU A 197 4.64 -14.55 17.81
N PHE A 198 4.48 -14.56 16.49
CA PHE A 198 3.20 -14.29 15.86
C PHE A 198 3.01 -15.14 14.62
N GLY A 199 1.75 -15.39 14.27
CA GLY A 199 1.42 -16.16 13.07
C GLY A 199 -0.03 -16.04 12.67
N THR A 200 -0.27 -16.15 11.36
CA THR A 200 -1.58 -16.09 10.70
C THR A 200 -1.72 -17.29 9.77
N PHE A 201 -2.91 -17.90 9.76
CA PHE A 201 -3.32 -18.91 8.79
C PHE A 201 -4.66 -18.50 8.22
N ASP A 202 -4.73 -18.22 6.94
CA ASP A 202 -5.91 -17.73 6.24
C ASP A 202 -6.24 -18.62 5.04
N ARG A 203 -7.52 -18.87 4.83
CA ARG A 203 -8.07 -19.65 3.70
C ARG A 203 -9.40 -19.08 3.27
N THR A 204 -9.62 -19.00 1.97
CA THR A 204 -10.91 -18.65 1.38
C THR A 204 -11.10 -19.42 0.07
N ASP A 205 -12.35 -19.73 -0.28
CA ASP A 205 -12.66 -20.28 -1.61
C ASP A 205 -12.76 -19.16 -2.69
N GLY A 206 -12.70 -17.87 -2.25
CA GLY A 206 -12.92 -16.74 -3.14
C GLY A 206 -14.38 -16.57 -3.56
N TRP A 207 -14.70 -15.43 -4.18
CA TRP A 207 -16.08 -15.12 -4.59
C TRP A 207 -16.38 -15.45 -6.05
N GLN A 208 -15.37 -15.53 -6.91
CA GLN A 208 -15.48 -16.06 -8.27
C GLN A 208 -15.10 -17.54 -8.29
N ASP A 209 -15.52 -18.25 -9.31
CA ASP A 209 -15.09 -19.62 -9.51
C ASP A 209 -13.56 -19.73 -9.59
N ARG A 210 -12.97 -20.71 -8.93
CA ARG A 210 -11.52 -20.98 -8.98
C ARG A 210 -10.65 -19.77 -8.57
N THR A 211 -11.04 -19.08 -7.49
CA THR A 211 -10.27 -17.95 -6.93
C THR A 211 -9.90 -18.18 -5.48
N ASP A 212 -9.73 -19.43 -5.08
CA ASP A 212 -9.33 -19.78 -3.72
C ASP A 212 -7.97 -19.18 -3.36
N GLY A 213 -7.87 -18.79 -2.10
CA GLY A 213 -6.69 -18.14 -1.54
C GLY A 213 -6.18 -18.80 -0.28
N ARG A 214 -4.87 -18.70 -0.09
CA ARG A 214 -4.16 -19.17 1.09
C ARG A 214 -3.10 -18.17 1.49
N ASP A 215 -3.07 -17.83 2.80
CA ASP A 215 -2.06 -16.97 3.37
C ASP A 215 -1.57 -17.55 4.71
N ASP A 216 -0.33 -18.02 4.74
CA ASP A 216 0.35 -18.54 5.92
C ASP A 216 1.52 -17.62 6.26
N ARG A 217 1.50 -17.00 7.42
CA ARG A 217 2.52 -16.08 7.89
C ARG A 217 3.01 -16.48 9.27
N GLY A 218 4.27 -16.23 9.53
CA GLY A 218 4.83 -16.39 10.87
C GLY A 218 6.05 -15.53 11.05
N GLY A 219 6.29 -15.09 12.27
CA GLY A 219 7.47 -14.28 12.56
C GLY A 219 7.88 -14.33 14.01
N ILE A 220 9.09 -13.84 14.21
CA ILE A 220 9.73 -13.70 15.52
C ILE A 220 10.29 -12.28 15.59
N ARG A 221 9.91 -11.55 16.63
CA ARG A 221 10.50 -10.25 16.95
C ARG A 221 11.24 -10.35 18.29
N PHE A 222 12.47 -9.91 18.30
CA PHE A 222 13.29 -9.75 19.50
C PHE A 222 13.56 -8.27 19.73
N ASP A 223 13.30 -7.78 20.92
CA ASP A 223 13.57 -6.41 21.35
C ASP A 223 14.44 -6.44 22.60
N GLN A 224 15.51 -5.62 22.63
CA GLN A 224 16.47 -5.56 23.74
C GLN A 224 16.88 -4.12 24.04
N ALA A 225 16.66 -3.69 25.28
CA ALA A 225 17.24 -2.44 25.76
C ALA A 225 18.75 -2.59 25.97
N LEU A 226 19.51 -1.66 25.42
CA LEU A 226 20.97 -1.61 25.49
C LEU A 226 21.38 -0.25 26.06
N GLY A 227 21.93 -0.14 27.25
CA GLY A 227 22.41 1.06 27.96
C GLY A 227 22.37 2.40 27.18
N GLY A 228 21.22 3.09 27.17
CA GLY A 228 20.95 4.32 26.42
C GLY A 228 20.54 4.11 24.95
N GLY A 229 20.11 2.92 24.57
CA GLY A 229 19.62 2.61 23.23
C GLY A 229 18.76 1.35 23.22
N HIS A 230 18.31 0.97 22.04
CA HIS A 230 17.47 -0.18 21.78
C HIS A 230 17.98 -0.95 20.55
N PHE A 231 17.86 -2.25 20.58
CA PHE A 231 18.09 -3.15 19.46
C PHE A 231 16.82 -3.97 19.20
N SER A 232 16.44 -4.09 17.94
CA SER A 232 15.37 -4.99 17.51
C SER A 232 15.84 -5.90 16.38
N ALA A 233 15.26 -7.09 16.28
CA ALA A 233 15.42 -8.00 15.16
C ALA A 233 14.09 -8.67 14.87
N VAL A 234 13.64 -8.62 13.62
CA VAL A 234 12.38 -9.20 13.14
C VAL A 234 12.68 -10.16 12.01
N PHE A 235 12.30 -11.42 12.20
CA PHE A 235 12.32 -12.43 11.14
C PHE A 235 10.89 -12.75 10.73
N ASN A 236 10.61 -12.75 9.42
CA ASN A 236 9.32 -13.14 8.84
C ASN A 236 9.49 -14.27 7.84
N ALA A 237 8.53 -15.18 7.83
CA ALA A 237 8.34 -16.21 6.83
C ALA A 237 6.88 -16.18 6.35
N ILE A 238 6.68 -15.97 5.06
CA ILE A 238 5.37 -15.79 4.44
C ILE A 238 5.22 -16.75 3.28
N ARG A 239 4.08 -17.37 3.18
CA ARG A 239 3.68 -18.14 2.02
C ARG A 239 2.25 -17.78 1.65
N THR A 240 2.08 -17.16 0.50
CA THR A 240 0.76 -16.85 -0.04
C THR A 240 0.53 -17.60 -1.35
N THR A 241 -0.70 -17.96 -1.59
CA THR A 241 -1.18 -18.48 -2.88
C THR A 241 -2.55 -17.86 -3.12
N GLN A 242 -2.71 -17.20 -4.24
CA GLN A 242 -3.98 -16.67 -4.68
C GLN A 242 -4.24 -17.11 -6.11
N LEU A 243 -5.36 -17.78 -6.33
CA LEU A 243 -5.84 -18.03 -7.67
C LEU A 243 -6.43 -16.75 -8.26
N TRP A 244 -6.06 -16.41 -9.49
CA TRP A 244 -6.49 -15.19 -10.15
C TRP A 244 -7.92 -15.30 -10.65
N GLY A 245 -8.75 -14.28 -10.29
CA GLY A 245 -9.97 -14.00 -11.01
C GLY A 245 -9.66 -13.30 -12.34
N SER A 246 -10.38 -13.61 -13.40
CA SER A 246 -10.26 -12.88 -14.65
C SER A 246 -10.92 -11.52 -14.55
N PRO A 247 -10.33 -10.47 -15.14
CA PRO A 247 -11.07 -9.26 -15.42
C PRO A 247 -12.18 -9.57 -16.44
N LEU A 248 -13.22 -8.74 -16.46
CA LEU A 248 -14.34 -8.87 -17.38
C LEU A 248 -14.20 -7.89 -18.53
N PRO A 249 -14.30 -8.35 -19.79
CA PRO A 249 -14.30 -7.45 -20.92
C PRO A 249 -15.59 -6.63 -20.95
N VAL A 250 -15.43 -5.32 -21.18
CA VAL A 250 -16.52 -4.37 -21.31
C VAL A 250 -16.50 -3.69 -22.65
N ASP A 251 -17.67 -3.34 -23.14
CA ASP A 251 -17.81 -2.48 -24.34
C ASP A 251 -17.43 -1.03 -23.94
N PRO A 252 -16.32 -0.46 -24.50
CA PRO A 252 -15.85 0.85 -24.06
C PRO A 252 -16.89 1.96 -24.14
N PRO A 253 -17.68 2.12 -25.21
CA PRO A 253 -18.69 3.18 -25.32
C PRO A 253 -19.80 3.10 -24.26
N THR A 254 -20.18 1.91 -23.79
CA THR A 254 -21.28 1.72 -22.84
C THR A 254 -20.83 1.40 -21.42
N GLY A 255 -19.61 0.87 -21.24
CA GLY A 255 -19.14 0.33 -19.97
C GLY A 255 -19.86 -0.95 -19.52
N GLU A 256 -20.65 -1.56 -20.40
CA GLU A 256 -21.38 -2.79 -20.12
C GLU A 256 -20.50 -4.02 -20.40
N VAL A 257 -20.67 -5.06 -19.58
CA VAL A 257 -19.98 -6.34 -19.81
C VAL A 257 -20.43 -6.94 -21.16
N ILE A 258 -19.47 -7.35 -21.96
CA ILE A 258 -19.73 -7.95 -23.28
C ILE A 258 -20.67 -9.17 -23.14
N PRO A 259 -21.66 -9.34 -24.01
CA PRO A 259 -22.58 -10.48 -23.96
C PRO A 259 -21.84 -11.84 -23.98
N GLY A 260 -22.26 -12.76 -23.10
CA GLY A 260 -21.62 -14.06 -22.92
C GLY A 260 -20.74 -14.15 -21.67
N PHE A 261 -20.27 -13.03 -21.13
CA PHE A 261 -19.52 -12.98 -19.89
C PHE A 261 -20.40 -12.75 -18.66
N ARG A 262 -20.04 -13.37 -17.55
CA ARG A 262 -20.76 -13.28 -16.27
C ARG A 262 -19.81 -12.87 -15.15
N VAL A 263 -20.24 -11.97 -14.29
CA VAL A 263 -19.42 -11.39 -13.21
C VAL A 263 -18.96 -12.38 -12.15
N ASP A 264 -19.71 -13.47 -11.96
CA ASP A 264 -19.40 -14.52 -10.97
C ASP A 264 -18.50 -15.63 -11.50
N ARG A 265 -18.10 -15.55 -12.76
CA ARG A 265 -17.30 -16.57 -13.44
C ARG A 265 -15.87 -16.11 -13.67
N ASN A 266 -14.99 -17.10 -13.69
CA ASN A 266 -13.57 -16.88 -13.96
C ASN A 266 -13.19 -17.51 -15.33
N TYR A 267 -12.70 -16.67 -16.22
CA TYR A 267 -12.29 -17.05 -17.59
C TYR A 267 -10.78 -17.22 -17.73
N ALA A 268 -10.03 -16.99 -16.65
CA ALA A 268 -8.59 -17.24 -16.65
C ALA A 268 -8.29 -18.75 -16.78
N VAL A 269 -7.13 -19.06 -17.36
CA VAL A 269 -6.61 -20.42 -17.48
C VAL A 269 -6.71 -21.18 -16.14
N ASP A 270 -7.08 -22.44 -16.16
CA ASP A 270 -7.11 -23.24 -14.95
C ASP A 270 -5.67 -23.43 -14.42
N GLY A 271 -5.41 -22.93 -13.22
CA GLY A 271 -4.08 -22.81 -12.63
C GLY A 271 -3.49 -21.38 -12.67
N ALA A 272 -4.25 -20.39 -13.16
CA ALA A 272 -3.88 -18.97 -13.01
C ALA A 272 -3.72 -18.62 -11.52
N ARG A 273 -2.52 -18.12 -11.13
CA ARG A 273 -2.21 -17.88 -9.71
C ARG A 273 -1.06 -16.93 -9.52
N GLN A 274 -1.02 -16.36 -8.33
CA GLN A 274 0.12 -15.67 -7.78
C GLN A 274 0.56 -16.37 -6.49
N ASP A 275 1.78 -16.92 -6.48
CA ASP A 275 2.40 -17.52 -5.30
C ASP A 275 3.58 -16.66 -4.84
N HIS A 276 3.74 -16.51 -3.52
CA HIS A 276 4.91 -15.91 -2.90
C HIS A 276 5.47 -16.80 -1.79
N ARG A 277 6.79 -16.86 -1.69
CA ARG A 277 7.51 -17.44 -0.56
C ARG A 277 8.58 -16.46 -0.11
N VAL A 278 8.23 -15.66 0.89
CA VAL A 278 9.07 -14.59 1.37
C VAL A 278 9.78 -14.98 2.66
N PHE A 279 11.06 -14.69 2.74
CA PHE A 279 11.83 -14.65 3.98
C PHE A 279 12.43 -13.26 4.13
N SER A 280 12.28 -12.64 5.29
CA SER A 280 12.93 -11.37 5.58
C SER A 280 13.52 -11.33 6.97
N LEU A 281 14.63 -10.61 7.10
CA LEU A 281 15.25 -10.28 8.37
C LEU A 281 15.50 -8.78 8.40
N THR A 282 14.91 -8.11 9.37
CA THR A 282 15.12 -6.68 9.62
C THR A 282 15.72 -6.49 10.99
N THR A 283 16.77 -5.68 11.10
CA THR A 283 17.36 -5.26 12.36
C THR A 283 17.30 -3.76 12.50
N GLY A 284 16.91 -3.29 13.67
CA GLY A 284 16.89 -1.89 14.07
C GLY A 284 17.83 -1.65 15.25
N PHE A 285 18.53 -0.57 15.22
CA PHE A 285 19.37 -0.14 16.32
C PHE A 285 19.28 1.37 16.48
N ASP A 286 18.98 1.83 17.68
CA ASP A 286 19.10 3.23 18.04
C ASP A 286 19.94 3.39 19.30
N LYS A 287 20.66 4.50 19.38
CA LYS A 287 21.47 4.82 20.55
C LYS A 287 21.63 6.32 20.77
N SER A 288 21.20 6.79 21.92
CA SER A 288 21.51 8.15 22.37
C SER A 288 22.99 8.23 22.74
N LEU A 289 23.75 9.03 21.97
CA LEU A 289 25.16 9.33 22.20
C LEU A 289 25.29 10.45 23.25
N SER A 290 24.30 11.34 23.30
CA SER A 290 24.13 12.41 24.27
C SER A 290 22.66 12.76 24.41
N THR A 291 22.29 13.73 25.24
CA THR A 291 20.94 14.27 25.31
C THR A 291 20.48 14.99 24.03
N ALA A 292 21.44 15.32 23.16
CA ALA A 292 21.19 16.07 21.92
C ALA A 292 21.38 15.21 20.65
N VAL A 293 21.99 14.05 20.73
CA VAL A 293 22.36 13.27 19.54
C VAL A 293 21.99 11.81 19.71
N THR A 294 21.18 11.31 18.79
CA THR A 294 20.82 9.88 18.68
C THR A 294 21.27 9.36 17.31
N LEU A 295 21.86 8.19 17.32
CA LEU A 295 22.21 7.43 16.14
C LEU A 295 21.15 6.38 15.90
N VAL A 296 20.74 6.22 14.63
CA VAL A 296 19.73 5.24 14.20
C VAL A 296 20.29 4.44 13.01
N ASN A 297 20.05 3.15 13.02
CA ASN A 297 20.37 2.26 11.89
C ASN A 297 19.26 1.24 11.68
N THR A 298 18.89 1.03 10.44
CA THR A 298 17.97 -0.02 10.00
C THR A 298 18.63 -0.80 8.88
N LEU A 299 18.75 -2.12 9.04
CA LEU A 299 19.27 -3.03 8.02
C LEU A 299 18.24 -4.13 7.76
N SER A 300 17.93 -4.40 6.50
CA SER A 300 16.97 -5.44 6.11
C SER A 300 17.47 -6.21 4.89
N TYR A 301 17.22 -7.51 4.91
CA TYR A 301 17.35 -8.39 3.74
C TYR A 301 16.04 -9.14 3.54
N ALA A 302 15.58 -9.21 2.29
CA ALA A 302 14.40 -9.98 1.87
C ALA A 302 14.72 -10.84 0.65
N HIS A 303 14.08 -12.01 0.60
CA HIS A 303 14.11 -12.93 -0.52
C HIS A 303 12.70 -13.43 -0.79
N ASP A 304 12.25 -13.38 -2.05
CA ASP A 304 10.93 -13.81 -2.49
C ASP A 304 11.01 -14.69 -3.73
N ASP A 305 10.60 -15.95 -3.60
CA ASP A 305 10.37 -16.86 -4.73
C ASP A 305 8.90 -16.76 -5.14
N GLN A 306 8.65 -16.44 -6.41
CA GLN A 306 7.32 -16.22 -6.92
C GLN A 306 6.96 -17.20 -8.05
N ILE A 307 5.66 -17.42 -8.21
CA ILE A 307 5.06 -17.98 -9.42
C ILE A 307 3.91 -17.05 -9.80
N SER A 308 3.95 -16.51 -11.01
CA SER A 308 2.88 -15.68 -11.56
C SER A 308 2.37 -16.31 -12.86
N VAL A 309 1.12 -16.75 -12.85
CA VAL A 309 0.42 -17.27 -14.04
C VAL A 309 -0.81 -16.43 -14.25
N ARG A 310 -0.88 -15.70 -15.34
CA ARG A 310 -1.97 -14.79 -15.70
C ARG A 310 -2.45 -15.08 -17.10
N SER A 311 -3.72 -14.82 -17.36
CA SER A 311 -4.26 -14.86 -18.70
C SER A 311 -5.42 -13.90 -18.86
N PHE A 312 -5.61 -13.41 -20.06
CA PHE A 312 -6.59 -12.42 -20.45
C PHE A 312 -7.32 -12.91 -21.71
N VAL A 313 -8.61 -12.64 -21.79
CA VAL A 313 -9.40 -12.90 -22.99
C VAL A 313 -9.14 -11.80 -24.02
N ASP A 314 -9.32 -12.08 -25.31
CA ASP A 314 -9.35 -11.10 -26.37
C ASP A 314 -10.82 -10.78 -26.69
N PRO A 315 -11.35 -9.63 -26.23
CA PRO A 315 -12.76 -9.27 -26.42
C PRO A 315 -13.18 -9.20 -27.90
N GLY A 316 -12.26 -8.83 -28.77
CA GLY A 316 -12.48 -8.72 -30.22
C GLY A 316 -12.65 -10.08 -30.93
N SER A 317 -12.29 -11.19 -30.25
CA SER A 317 -12.30 -12.54 -30.81
C SER A 317 -13.53 -13.37 -30.45
N VAL A 318 -14.56 -12.78 -29.84
CA VAL A 318 -15.79 -13.51 -29.46
C VAL A 318 -16.53 -14.01 -30.70
N GLU A 319 -16.50 -15.32 -30.94
CA GLU A 319 -17.12 -15.97 -32.07
C GLU A 319 -17.69 -17.34 -31.66
N ASP A 320 -18.91 -17.66 -32.11
CA ASP A 320 -19.57 -18.96 -31.92
C ASP A 320 -19.57 -19.50 -30.47
N GLY A 321 -19.66 -18.60 -29.50
CA GLY A 321 -19.67 -18.96 -28.06
C GLY A 321 -18.31 -19.32 -27.49
N THR A 322 -17.24 -18.92 -28.15
CA THR A 322 -15.85 -19.02 -27.69
C THR A 322 -15.14 -17.68 -27.76
N VAL A 323 -14.01 -17.57 -27.03
CA VAL A 323 -13.13 -16.40 -27.06
C VAL A 323 -11.67 -16.84 -27.03
N ALA A 324 -10.83 -16.22 -27.86
CA ALA A 324 -9.40 -16.42 -27.79
C ALA A 324 -8.84 -15.79 -26.52
N SER A 325 -7.78 -16.36 -26.00
CA SER A 325 -7.13 -15.92 -24.77
C SER A 325 -5.63 -16.12 -24.86
N SER A 326 -4.89 -15.22 -24.25
CA SER A 326 -3.44 -15.32 -24.13
C SER A 326 -3.02 -15.22 -22.67
N GLY A 327 -1.82 -15.68 -22.37
CA GLY A 327 -1.31 -15.59 -21.01
C GLY A 327 0.19 -15.73 -20.90
N VAL A 328 0.67 -15.53 -19.68
CA VAL A 328 2.09 -15.64 -19.32
C VAL A 328 2.25 -16.41 -18.02
N SER A 329 3.25 -17.28 -17.99
CA SER A 329 3.71 -17.97 -16.79
C SER A 329 5.13 -17.51 -16.47
N LEU A 330 5.35 -16.83 -15.36
CA LEU A 330 6.64 -16.33 -14.91
C LEU A 330 7.02 -16.93 -13.55
N LYS A 331 8.32 -17.09 -13.33
CA LYS A 331 8.90 -17.52 -12.04
C LYS A 331 9.98 -16.51 -11.62
N PRO A 332 9.57 -15.37 -11.09
CA PRO A 332 10.51 -14.41 -10.53
C PRO A 332 11.13 -14.92 -9.23
N THR A 333 12.42 -14.59 -9.02
CA THR A 333 13.07 -14.63 -7.72
C THR A 333 13.64 -13.23 -7.47
N GLU A 334 13.25 -12.63 -6.37
CA GLU A 334 13.66 -11.29 -5.97
C GLU A 334 14.49 -11.33 -4.70
N GLU A 335 15.56 -10.56 -4.69
CA GLU A 335 16.43 -10.32 -3.55
C GLU A 335 16.54 -8.82 -3.32
N ALA A 336 16.39 -8.37 -2.08
CA ALA A 336 16.53 -6.97 -1.71
C ALA A 336 17.34 -6.80 -0.43
N LEU A 337 18.24 -5.84 -0.43
CA LEU A 337 18.99 -5.36 0.73
C LEU A 337 18.70 -3.87 0.89
N PHE A 338 18.34 -3.47 2.10
CA PHE A 338 18.14 -2.08 2.48
C PHE A 338 18.93 -1.75 3.72
N GLU A 339 19.60 -0.60 3.71
CA GLU A 339 20.27 -0.03 4.88
C GLU A 339 20.01 1.46 4.92
N ASP A 340 19.57 1.94 6.08
CA ASP A 340 19.52 3.37 6.41
C ASP A 340 20.30 3.61 7.70
N PHE A 341 21.20 4.57 7.65
CA PHE A 341 21.97 5.03 8.78
C PHE A 341 21.85 6.55 8.89
N HIS A 342 21.33 7.03 10.02
CA HIS A 342 21.21 8.47 10.23
C HIS A 342 21.45 8.90 11.68
N ILE A 343 21.68 10.19 11.83
CA ILE A 343 21.83 10.88 13.10
C ILE A 343 20.68 11.85 13.26
N LEU A 344 20.04 11.81 14.42
CA LEU A 344 19.10 12.82 14.89
C LEU A 344 19.85 13.73 15.85
N ALA A 345 19.84 15.06 15.60
CA ALA A 345 20.53 16.02 16.44
C ALA A 345 19.61 17.20 16.80
N ASN A 346 19.43 17.43 18.09
CA ASN A 346 18.67 18.57 18.62
C ASN A 346 19.65 19.59 19.21
N PHE A 347 19.61 20.81 18.72
CA PHE A 347 20.50 21.87 19.23
C PHE A 347 19.84 23.24 19.21
N GLN A 348 20.44 24.17 19.94
CA GLN A 348 20.01 25.58 19.98
C GLN A 348 20.99 26.42 19.15
N GLY A 349 20.43 27.27 18.29
CA GLY A 349 21.14 28.26 17.47
C GLY A 349 20.40 29.60 17.51
N ALA A 350 20.08 30.15 16.34
CA ALA A 350 19.10 31.25 16.23
C ALA A 350 17.67 30.66 16.26
N GLY A 351 17.29 30.03 17.36
CA GLY A 351 16.10 29.19 17.54
C GLY A 351 16.49 27.75 17.86
N SER A 352 15.52 26.84 17.90
CA SER A 352 15.76 25.40 18.06
C SER A 352 15.82 24.70 16.70
N HIS A 353 16.74 23.74 16.59
CA HIS A 353 16.94 22.93 15.41
C HIS A 353 16.76 21.47 15.75
N ARG A 354 16.13 20.73 14.84
CA ARG A 354 16.04 19.26 14.82
C ARG A 354 16.55 18.77 13.46
N LEU A 355 17.80 18.33 13.46
CA LEU A 355 18.53 17.92 12.27
C LEU A 355 18.51 16.40 12.12
N VAL A 356 18.16 15.92 10.93
CA VAL A 356 18.36 14.55 10.47
C VAL A 356 19.39 14.58 9.37
N ALA A 357 20.44 13.77 9.48
CA ALA A 357 21.46 13.61 8.42
C ALA A 357 21.85 12.14 8.29
N GLY A 358 21.82 11.60 7.09
CA GLY A 358 22.02 10.18 6.90
C GLY A 358 22.43 9.76 5.50
N ALA A 359 22.59 8.44 5.36
CA ALA A 359 22.83 7.76 4.11
C ALA A 359 21.99 6.48 4.05
N ALA A 360 21.45 6.19 2.88
CA ALA A 360 20.66 4.99 2.63
C ALA A 360 21.18 4.24 1.40
N LEU A 361 21.18 2.91 1.48
CA LEU A 361 21.49 2.00 0.39
C LEU A 361 20.28 1.09 0.16
N THR A 362 19.83 1.02 -1.08
CA THR A 362 18.88 0.01 -1.54
C THR A 362 19.51 -0.75 -2.69
N TRP A 363 19.66 -2.03 -2.55
CA TRP A 363 20.11 -2.92 -3.60
C TRP A 363 19.07 -4.00 -3.83
N GLY A 364 18.87 -4.39 -5.08
CA GLY A 364 18.04 -5.54 -5.39
C GLY A 364 18.38 -6.18 -6.71
N ARG A 365 17.90 -7.40 -6.86
CA ARG A 365 18.04 -8.22 -8.04
C ARG A 365 16.77 -9.01 -8.27
N THR A 366 16.22 -8.93 -9.48
CA THR A 366 15.13 -9.80 -9.95
C THR A 366 15.64 -10.68 -11.08
N VAL A 367 15.46 -11.98 -10.95
CA VAL A 367 15.69 -12.95 -12.00
C VAL A 367 14.38 -13.63 -12.31
N ALA A 368 13.92 -13.55 -13.55
CA ALA A 368 12.71 -14.22 -13.96
C ALA A 368 12.92 -15.02 -15.26
N ALA A 369 12.23 -16.13 -15.35
CA ALA A 369 12.07 -16.88 -16.58
C ALA A 369 10.62 -17.29 -16.73
N GLY A 370 10.13 -17.33 -17.97
CA GLY A 370 8.75 -17.67 -18.22
C GLY A 370 8.44 -17.95 -19.68
N THR A 371 7.17 -18.24 -19.91
CA THR A 371 6.65 -18.60 -21.23
C THR A 371 5.32 -17.92 -21.47
N GLY A 372 5.11 -17.45 -22.70
CA GLY A 372 3.78 -17.11 -23.20
C GLY A 372 2.98 -18.39 -23.54
N PHE A 373 1.67 -18.26 -23.66
CA PHE A 373 0.77 -19.33 -24.13
C PHE A 373 -0.55 -18.72 -24.63
N ASP A 374 -1.16 -19.41 -25.62
CA ASP A 374 -2.45 -19.04 -26.20
C ASP A 374 -3.43 -20.21 -26.09
N PHE A 375 -4.71 -19.90 -25.88
CA PHE A 375 -5.77 -20.91 -25.74
C PHE A 375 -7.14 -20.32 -26.10
N THR A 376 -8.17 -21.14 -26.06
CA THR A 376 -9.55 -20.73 -26.31
C THR A 376 -10.41 -21.08 -25.11
N VAL A 377 -11.33 -20.19 -24.74
CA VAL A 377 -12.30 -20.36 -23.65
C VAL A 377 -13.69 -20.55 -24.24
N GLY A 378 -14.41 -21.57 -23.81
CA GLY A 378 -15.85 -21.74 -24.08
C GLY A 378 -16.65 -20.83 -23.12
N LEU A 379 -17.67 -20.12 -23.63
CA LEU A 379 -18.47 -19.18 -22.84
C LEU A 379 -19.76 -19.79 -22.27
N ASP A 380 -20.37 -20.76 -22.97
CA ASP A 380 -21.57 -21.47 -22.52
C ASP A 380 -21.64 -22.90 -23.10
N PRO A 381 -21.36 -23.97 -22.34
CA PRO A 381 -20.83 -23.92 -20.96
C PRO A 381 -19.42 -23.37 -20.91
N ILE A 382 -19.06 -22.79 -19.77
CA ILE A 382 -17.69 -22.31 -19.57
C ILE A 382 -16.74 -23.49 -19.56
N ASP A 383 -15.80 -23.48 -20.50
CA ASP A 383 -14.76 -24.49 -20.66
C ASP A 383 -13.40 -23.79 -20.75
N VAL A 384 -12.59 -23.98 -19.72
CA VAL A 384 -11.27 -23.36 -19.58
C VAL A 384 -10.23 -24.46 -19.48
N PRO A 385 -9.24 -24.51 -20.38
CA PRO A 385 -8.20 -25.55 -20.35
C PRO A 385 -7.31 -25.41 -19.10
N ALA A 386 -6.79 -26.55 -18.65
CA ALA A 386 -5.74 -26.53 -17.62
C ALA A 386 -4.41 -26.06 -18.23
N LEU A 387 -3.65 -25.29 -17.49
CA LEU A 387 -2.35 -24.75 -17.93
C LEU A 387 -1.41 -25.86 -18.46
N GLY A 388 -1.46 -27.04 -17.85
CA GLY A 388 -0.62 -28.18 -18.27
C GLY A 388 -0.99 -28.80 -19.63
N ASP A 389 -2.19 -28.51 -20.16
CA ASP A 389 -2.68 -29.00 -21.43
C ASP A 389 -2.45 -28.01 -22.59
N ILE A 390 -1.98 -26.79 -22.28
CA ILE A 390 -1.73 -25.74 -23.26
C ILE A 390 -0.30 -25.88 -23.80
N PRO A 391 -0.10 -25.81 -25.13
CA PRO A 391 1.25 -25.75 -25.70
C PRO A 391 2.03 -24.54 -25.17
N VAL A 392 3.29 -24.76 -24.85
CA VAL A 392 4.20 -23.71 -24.39
C VAL A 392 4.55 -22.81 -25.60
N GLY A 393 4.36 -21.52 -25.44
CA GLY A 393 4.72 -20.49 -26.40
C GLY A 393 6.15 -19.95 -26.19
N ASP A 394 6.34 -18.68 -26.49
CA ASP A 394 7.64 -18.01 -26.44
C ASP A 394 8.26 -18.06 -25.07
N HIS A 395 9.58 -18.27 -25.02
CA HIS A 395 10.36 -18.22 -23.80
C HIS A 395 10.96 -16.84 -23.60
N ARG A 396 10.82 -16.31 -22.38
CA ARG A 396 11.44 -15.04 -21.97
C ARG A 396 12.18 -15.21 -20.65
N SER A 397 13.32 -14.54 -20.52
CA SER A 397 14.02 -14.42 -19.24
C SER A 397 14.65 -13.07 -19.10
N PHE A 398 14.70 -12.56 -17.88
CA PHE A 398 15.40 -11.32 -17.58
C PHE A 398 16.13 -11.40 -16.24
N ASN A 399 17.14 -10.56 -16.10
CA ASN A 399 17.86 -10.32 -14.87
C ASN A 399 18.04 -8.80 -14.76
N ASP A 400 17.33 -8.21 -13.80
CA ASP A 400 17.36 -6.79 -13.50
C ASP A 400 18.07 -6.60 -12.15
N ARG A 401 19.08 -5.73 -12.12
CA ARG A 401 19.81 -5.37 -10.91
C ARG A 401 19.77 -3.86 -10.74
N ARG A 402 19.38 -3.41 -9.55
CA ARG A 402 19.30 -1.99 -9.20
C ARG A 402 20.04 -1.70 -7.91
N THR A 403 20.76 -0.57 -7.90
CA THR A 403 21.44 -0.06 -6.72
C THR A 403 21.14 1.44 -6.59
N PHE A 404 20.61 1.83 -5.44
CA PHE A 404 20.37 3.23 -5.10
C PHE A 404 21.15 3.56 -3.84
N PHE A 405 22.07 4.51 -3.93
CA PHE A 405 22.80 5.05 -2.79
C PHE A 405 22.50 6.53 -2.66
N GLY A 406 21.96 6.95 -1.51
CA GLY A 406 21.58 8.34 -1.25
C GLY A 406 22.20 8.90 0.02
N ILE A 407 22.57 10.16 -0.02
CA ILE A 407 22.89 10.96 1.17
C ILE A 407 21.87 12.07 1.32
N TYR A 408 21.46 12.34 2.56
CA TYR A 408 20.41 13.29 2.81
C TYR A 408 20.62 14.09 4.09
N VAL A 409 20.00 15.27 4.11
CA VAL A 409 19.91 16.14 5.27
C VAL A 409 18.56 16.81 5.30
N ASN A 410 17.97 16.94 6.48
CA ASN A 410 16.74 17.67 6.73
C ASN A 410 16.85 18.39 8.06
N ASP A 411 16.56 19.69 8.11
CA ASP A 411 16.57 20.51 9.31
C ASP A 411 15.19 21.14 9.53
N GLU A 412 14.65 20.93 10.69
CA GLU A 412 13.46 21.62 11.19
C GLU A 412 13.92 22.72 12.13
N TRP A 413 13.81 23.94 11.67
CA TRP A 413 14.23 25.13 12.36
C TRP A 413 13.04 25.92 12.91
N ASN A 414 13.00 26.10 14.21
CA ASN A 414 12.03 26.95 14.89
C ASN A 414 12.68 28.28 15.31
N PRO A 415 12.77 29.28 14.40
CA PRO A 415 13.35 30.59 14.70
C PRO A 415 12.51 31.36 15.71
N LEU A 416 11.22 31.16 15.71
CA LEU A 416 10.24 31.82 16.55
C LEU A 416 9.19 30.81 17.04
N PRO A 417 8.56 31.00 18.19
CA PRO A 417 7.57 30.07 18.73
C PRO A 417 6.37 29.80 17.80
N TRP A 418 6.07 30.75 16.90
CA TRP A 418 4.96 30.67 15.97
C TRP A 418 5.37 30.23 14.54
N LEU A 419 6.68 30.06 14.28
CA LEU A 419 7.21 29.74 12.95
C LEU A 419 8.17 28.57 13.02
N GLU A 420 7.90 27.56 12.22
CA GLU A 420 8.81 26.48 11.89
C GLU A 420 9.11 26.49 10.39
N ILE A 421 10.35 26.27 10.03
CA ILE A 421 10.82 26.12 8.66
C ILE A 421 11.53 24.78 8.55
N THR A 422 11.06 23.91 7.67
CA THR A 422 11.74 22.65 7.37
C THR A 422 12.38 22.73 6.00
N ALA A 423 13.66 22.45 5.93
CA ALA A 423 14.41 22.42 4.67
C ALA A 423 15.26 21.16 4.57
N GLY A 424 15.16 20.47 3.44
CA GLY A 424 15.91 19.24 3.21
C GLY A 424 16.34 19.05 1.78
N ALA A 425 17.42 18.30 1.62
CA ALA A 425 17.96 17.89 0.32
C ALA A 425 18.51 16.49 0.40
N ARG A 426 18.42 15.79 -0.73
CA ARG A 426 18.95 14.44 -0.93
C ARG A 426 19.60 14.34 -2.30
N HIS A 427 20.71 13.63 -2.37
CA HIS A 427 21.36 13.26 -3.61
C HIS A 427 21.49 11.75 -3.69
N ASP A 428 20.95 11.17 -4.75
CA ASP A 428 20.95 9.74 -5.02
C ASP A 428 21.80 9.43 -6.25
N TRP A 429 22.62 8.39 -6.15
CA TRP A 429 23.28 7.70 -7.26
C TRP A 429 22.49 6.44 -7.55
N VAL A 430 22.11 6.28 -8.81
CA VAL A 430 21.29 5.19 -9.32
C VAL A 430 22.10 4.40 -10.32
N GLU A 431 22.21 3.10 -10.12
CA GLU A 431 22.82 2.16 -11.07
C GLU A 431 21.81 1.06 -11.38
N GLU A 432 21.56 0.84 -12.67
CA GLU A 432 20.64 -0.18 -13.18
C GLU A 432 21.36 -1.00 -14.26
N GLU A 433 21.21 -2.33 -14.19
CA GLU A 433 21.74 -3.28 -15.17
C GLU A 433 20.62 -4.24 -15.56
N LEU A 434 20.25 -4.24 -16.85
CA LEU A 434 19.21 -5.11 -17.40
C LEU A 434 19.83 -6.08 -18.41
N PHE A 435 19.52 -7.36 -18.24
CA PHE A 435 19.74 -8.40 -19.23
C PHE A 435 18.41 -9.06 -19.56
N ALA A 436 18.04 -9.11 -20.84
CA ALA A 436 16.86 -9.80 -21.32
C ALA A 436 17.23 -10.79 -22.44
N LYS A 437 16.50 -11.89 -22.49
CA LYS A 437 16.62 -12.91 -23.53
C LYS A 437 15.22 -13.40 -23.87
N GLY A 438 14.89 -13.40 -25.17
CA GLY A 438 13.67 -13.96 -25.72
C GLY A 438 13.98 -15.01 -26.77
N GLN A 439 13.07 -15.99 -26.93
CA GLN A 439 13.12 -16.99 -27.97
C GLN A 439 11.70 -17.32 -28.41
N GLU A 440 11.39 -17.01 -29.64
CA GLU A 440 10.10 -17.35 -30.25
C GLU A 440 10.02 -18.85 -30.57
N VAL A 441 8.80 -19.37 -30.55
CA VAL A 441 8.54 -20.76 -30.93
C VAL A 441 8.83 -20.94 -32.41
N GLY A 442 9.77 -21.84 -32.72
CA GLY A 442 10.17 -22.16 -34.11
C GLY A 442 11.35 -21.33 -34.61
N ASP A 443 11.82 -20.31 -33.89
CA ASP A 443 13.05 -19.61 -34.17
C ASP A 443 14.19 -20.17 -33.30
N PRO A 444 15.26 -20.75 -33.89
CA PRO A 444 16.41 -21.23 -33.13
C PRO A 444 17.32 -20.09 -32.60
N GLU A 445 17.18 -18.87 -33.09
CA GLU A 445 17.97 -17.71 -32.65
C GLU A 445 17.24 -16.99 -31.51
N ALA A 446 17.89 -16.91 -30.35
CA ALA A 446 17.35 -16.16 -29.24
C ALA A 446 17.79 -14.69 -29.34
N GLY A 447 16.84 -13.78 -29.31
CA GLY A 447 17.12 -12.35 -29.11
C GLY A 447 17.74 -12.11 -27.72
N VAL A 448 18.78 -11.30 -27.66
CA VAL A 448 19.46 -10.94 -26.41
C VAL A 448 19.70 -9.44 -26.39
N SER A 449 19.23 -8.77 -25.33
CA SER A 449 19.58 -7.39 -25.06
C SER A 449 20.33 -7.24 -23.73
N ARG A 450 21.13 -6.21 -23.65
CA ARG A 450 21.81 -5.78 -22.42
C ARG A 450 21.84 -4.27 -22.41
N ASP A 451 21.39 -3.72 -21.30
CA ASP A 451 21.45 -2.28 -21.07
C ASP A 451 21.94 -1.98 -19.66
N SER A 452 22.60 -0.84 -19.51
CA SER A 452 23.05 -0.38 -18.19
C SER A 452 22.98 1.14 -18.13
N ARG A 453 22.48 1.64 -17.03
CA ARG A 453 22.31 3.06 -16.80
C ARG A 453 22.87 3.48 -15.45
N SER A 454 23.62 4.58 -15.44
CA SER A 454 24.05 5.26 -14.23
C SER A 454 23.51 6.69 -14.27
N ASP A 455 22.83 7.10 -13.22
CA ASP A 455 22.24 8.43 -13.07
C ASP A 455 22.53 9.02 -11.70
N ALA A 456 22.39 10.35 -11.59
CA ALA A 456 22.46 11.07 -10.34
C ALA A 456 21.26 12.01 -10.25
N GLN A 457 20.50 11.91 -9.16
CA GLN A 457 19.24 12.64 -8.99
C GLN A 457 19.24 13.45 -7.69
N TRP A 458 18.63 14.63 -7.75
CA TRP A 458 18.37 15.47 -6.59
C TRP A 458 16.90 15.45 -6.24
N SER A 459 16.61 15.28 -4.96
CA SER A 459 15.30 15.50 -4.36
C SER A 459 15.43 16.55 -3.25
N GLY A 460 14.38 17.30 -3.00
CA GLY A 460 14.41 18.32 -1.96
C GLY A 460 13.03 18.78 -1.55
N GLY A 461 12.98 19.43 -0.40
CA GLY A 461 11.77 20.00 0.17
C GLY A 461 12.05 21.26 0.97
N LEU A 462 11.09 22.19 0.91
CA LEU A 462 11.03 23.37 1.75
C LEU A 462 9.59 23.52 2.24
N SER A 463 9.40 23.64 3.53
CA SER A 463 8.08 23.89 4.12
C SER A 463 8.15 24.89 5.26
N GLY A 464 7.01 25.50 5.55
CA GLY A 464 6.83 26.39 6.67
C GLY A 464 5.52 26.11 7.39
N LEU A 465 5.55 26.09 8.71
CA LEU A 465 4.38 25.98 9.58
C LEU A 465 4.24 27.25 10.40
N PHE A 466 3.06 27.84 10.36
CA PHE A 466 2.69 29.05 11.09
C PHE A 466 1.68 28.67 12.17
N ARG A 467 2.08 28.69 13.44
CA ARG A 467 1.23 28.43 14.59
C ARG A 467 0.47 29.72 14.93
N LEU A 468 -0.77 29.85 14.45
CA LEU A 468 -1.60 31.05 14.66
C LEU A 468 -2.25 31.07 16.04
N VAL A 469 -2.66 29.89 16.52
CA VAL A 469 -3.19 29.69 17.86
C VAL A 469 -2.47 28.49 18.44
N GLY A 470 -1.71 28.71 19.51
CA GLY A 470 -1.10 27.64 20.28
C GLY A 470 -2.12 26.96 21.17
N ASP A 471 -1.70 25.88 21.84
CA ASP A 471 -2.57 25.10 22.71
C ASP A 471 -3.24 25.96 23.78
N LYS A 472 -4.56 26.10 23.66
CA LYS A 472 -5.42 26.86 24.56
C LYS A 472 -6.70 26.08 24.86
N SER A 473 -7.22 26.27 26.06
CA SER A 473 -8.59 25.84 26.38
C SER A 473 -9.61 26.74 25.70
N GLY A 474 -10.77 26.20 25.33
CA GLY A 474 -11.88 26.96 24.76
C GLY A 474 -12.38 26.46 23.41
N ALA A 475 -13.04 27.34 22.66
CA ALA A 475 -13.70 26.96 21.41
C ALA A 475 -12.70 26.62 20.30
N LEU A 476 -11.63 27.40 20.13
CA LEU A 476 -10.51 27.12 19.21
C LEU A 476 -9.27 26.84 20.06
N ASN A 477 -8.81 25.60 20.02
CA ASN A 477 -7.66 25.17 20.83
C ASN A 477 -6.34 25.35 20.09
N GLU A 478 -6.35 25.07 18.79
CA GLU A 478 -5.15 25.10 17.95
C GLU A 478 -5.50 25.48 16.51
N ALA A 479 -4.65 26.27 15.88
CA ALA A 479 -4.77 26.62 14.46
C ALA A 479 -3.39 26.82 13.85
N ASN A 480 -3.05 26.00 12.87
CA ASN A 480 -1.81 26.03 12.13
C ASN A 480 -2.08 26.17 10.63
N ILE A 481 -1.30 26.99 9.96
CA ILE A 481 -1.25 27.06 8.49
C ILE A 481 0.10 26.55 8.05
N TYR A 482 0.14 25.75 7.01
CA TYR A 482 1.40 25.32 6.41
C TYR A 482 1.46 25.57 4.91
N VAL A 483 2.67 25.68 4.41
CA VAL A 483 3.00 25.69 2.99
C VAL A 483 4.16 24.72 2.77
N ALA A 484 4.15 23.99 1.67
CA ALA A 484 5.23 23.05 1.34
C ALA A 484 5.48 23.01 -0.18
N ALA A 485 6.75 22.86 -0.55
CA ALA A 485 7.18 22.58 -1.92
C ALA A 485 8.16 21.41 -1.87
N LYS A 486 7.89 20.34 -2.62
CA LYS A 486 8.65 19.10 -2.56
C LYS A 486 8.90 18.53 -3.96
N SER A 487 9.95 17.73 -4.08
CA SER A 487 10.27 16.99 -5.30
C SER A 487 10.70 15.56 -4.98
N ALA A 488 10.46 14.66 -5.93
CA ALA A 488 10.93 13.29 -5.91
C ALA A 488 11.17 12.77 -7.32
N PHE A 489 11.81 11.61 -7.42
CA PHE A 489 11.98 10.88 -8.67
C PHE A 489 11.72 9.39 -8.45
N LYS A 490 11.43 8.67 -9.54
CA LYS A 490 11.45 7.22 -9.57
C LYS A 490 12.15 6.74 -10.84
N PRO A 491 12.82 5.56 -10.84
CA PRO A 491 13.27 4.94 -12.07
C PRO A 491 12.08 4.67 -12.98
N ALA A 492 12.26 4.77 -14.28
CA ALA A 492 11.25 4.31 -15.21
C ALA A 492 11.15 2.77 -15.16
N ALA A 493 9.96 2.23 -15.37
CA ALA A 493 9.82 0.80 -15.56
C ALA A 493 10.61 0.37 -16.82
N PRO A 494 11.40 -0.73 -16.76
CA PRO A 494 12.08 -1.21 -17.94
C PRO A 494 11.07 -1.71 -18.97
N ASN A 495 11.32 -1.42 -20.25
CA ASN A 495 10.57 -2.03 -21.32
C ASN A 495 10.97 -3.50 -21.45
N LEU A 496 10.08 -4.40 -21.08
CA LEU A 496 10.26 -5.86 -21.17
C LEU A 496 9.35 -6.51 -22.22
N THR A 497 8.59 -5.71 -22.99
CA THR A 497 7.64 -6.22 -23.98
C THR A 497 8.35 -6.98 -25.11
N GLU A 498 9.56 -6.54 -25.48
CA GLU A 498 10.40 -7.21 -26.47
C GLU A 498 11.79 -7.48 -25.87
N ALA A 499 12.21 -8.74 -25.86
CA ALA A 499 13.52 -9.11 -25.31
C ALA A 499 14.67 -8.55 -26.13
N GLU A 500 14.48 -8.26 -27.40
CA GLU A 500 15.52 -7.75 -28.32
C GLU A 500 15.77 -6.25 -28.17
N SER A 501 14.80 -5.51 -27.62
CA SER A 501 14.83 -4.04 -27.48
C SER A 501 14.69 -3.57 -26.02
N ALA A 502 14.96 -4.44 -25.04
CA ALA A 502 14.90 -4.06 -23.63
C ALA A 502 15.84 -2.88 -23.34
N GLU A 503 15.30 -1.76 -22.90
CA GLU A 503 15.99 -0.50 -22.64
C GLU A 503 15.60 0.07 -21.28
N ILE A 504 16.58 0.66 -20.58
CA ILE A 504 16.37 1.40 -19.34
C ILE A 504 16.13 2.87 -19.67
N LEU A 505 14.89 3.33 -19.48
CA LEU A 505 14.49 4.71 -19.75
C LEU A 505 14.98 5.68 -18.65
N LYS A 506 14.84 7.00 -18.90
CA LYS A 506 15.24 8.01 -17.91
C LYS A 506 14.31 8.00 -16.72
N PRO A 507 14.80 8.35 -15.51
CA PRO A 507 13.95 8.51 -14.34
C PRO A 507 12.84 9.54 -14.55
N GLU A 508 11.68 9.23 -14.05
CA GLU A 508 10.53 10.09 -13.98
C GLU A 508 10.62 11.01 -12.77
N ARG A 509 10.00 12.19 -12.81
CA ARG A 509 10.14 13.22 -11.77
C ARG A 509 8.82 13.85 -11.39
N THR A 510 8.65 14.18 -10.09
CA THR A 510 7.56 15.01 -9.61
C THR A 510 8.03 16.24 -8.88
N ARG A 511 7.21 17.29 -8.97
CA ARG A 511 7.30 18.51 -8.15
C ARG A 511 5.93 18.89 -7.68
N SER A 512 5.80 19.23 -6.40
CA SER A 512 4.53 19.64 -5.83
C SER A 512 4.63 20.93 -5.03
N GLY A 513 3.51 21.63 -4.93
CA GLY A 513 3.24 22.67 -3.98
C GLY A 513 1.96 22.36 -3.21
N GLU A 514 1.96 22.58 -1.92
CA GLU A 514 0.82 22.33 -1.03
C GLU A 514 0.66 23.50 -0.07
N ILE A 515 -0.60 23.85 0.25
CA ILE A 515 -0.98 24.75 1.33
C ILE A 515 -2.13 24.14 2.10
N GLY A 516 -2.10 24.24 3.42
CA GLY A 516 -3.18 23.70 4.25
C GLY A 516 -3.34 24.38 5.58
N VAL A 517 -4.45 24.05 6.22
CA VAL A 517 -4.86 24.52 7.55
C VAL A 517 -5.23 23.31 8.39
N LYS A 518 -4.70 23.26 9.61
CA LYS A 518 -5.03 22.25 10.62
C LYS A 518 -5.54 22.93 11.87
N THR A 519 -6.70 22.49 12.36
CA THR A 519 -7.33 23.12 13.52
C THR A 519 -7.89 22.09 14.50
N ARG A 520 -7.91 22.46 15.78
CA ARG A 520 -8.54 21.72 16.87
C ARG A 520 -9.51 22.65 17.61
N TRP A 521 -10.71 22.15 17.88
CA TRP A 521 -11.81 22.91 18.46
C TRP A 521 -12.48 22.16 19.62
N LEU A 522 -13.23 22.91 20.45
CA LEU A 522 -14.10 22.39 21.50
C LEU A 522 -13.33 21.50 22.51
N ASP A 523 -12.24 22.02 23.05
CA ASP A 523 -11.35 21.27 23.93
C ASP A 523 -10.83 19.97 23.24
N ARG A 524 -10.39 20.14 21.96
CA ARG A 524 -9.82 19.11 21.07
C ARG A 524 -10.81 17.99 20.66
N GLN A 525 -12.12 18.17 20.91
CA GLN A 525 -13.12 17.20 20.49
C GLN A 525 -13.36 17.19 18.98
N LEU A 526 -13.16 18.32 18.31
CA LEU A 526 -13.36 18.46 16.87
C LEU A 526 -12.02 18.80 16.20
N SER A 527 -11.64 18.01 15.22
CA SER A 527 -10.53 18.27 14.31
C SER A 527 -11.05 18.67 12.93
N PHE A 528 -10.37 19.60 12.28
CA PHE A 528 -10.66 19.98 10.91
C PHE A 528 -9.34 20.30 10.20
N ASN A 529 -9.10 19.59 9.08
CA ASN A 529 -7.94 19.75 8.21
C ASN A 529 -8.42 20.04 6.80
N LEU A 530 -7.79 21.00 6.13
CA LEU A 530 -8.04 21.38 4.74
C LEU A 530 -6.69 21.54 4.05
N SER A 531 -6.52 20.96 2.88
CA SER A 531 -5.35 21.16 2.03
C SER A 531 -5.72 21.40 0.58
N PHE A 532 -4.87 22.17 -0.10
CA PHE A 532 -4.86 22.36 -1.55
C PHE A 532 -3.50 21.97 -2.07
N PHE A 533 -3.46 21.22 -3.17
CA PHE A 533 -2.22 20.77 -3.76
C PHE A 533 -2.19 21.00 -5.27
N HIS A 534 -0.95 21.09 -5.76
CA HIS A 534 -0.64 21.10 -7.19
C HIS A 534 0.64 20.29 -7.40
N MET A 535 0.61 19.28 -8.26
CA MET A 535 1.74 18.41 -8.57
C MET A 535 1.88 18.27 -10.09
N ILE A 536 3.10 18.24 -10.56
CA ILE A 536 3.46 17.98 -11.96
C ILE A 536 4.32 16.74 -12.01
N PHE A 537 3.96 15.83 -12.89
CA PHE A 537 4.73 14.66 -13.27
C PHE A 537 5.38 14.90 -14.63
N GLU A 538 6.68 14.73 -14.73
CA GLU A 538 7.50 14.97 -15.92
C GLU A 538 8.32 13.72 -16.26
N ASN A 539 8.66 13.58 -17.55
CA ASN A 539 9.35 12.42 -18.12
C ASN A 539 8.53 11.11 -18.05
N LEU A 540 7.19 11.21 -18.01
CA LEU A 540 6.34 10.04 -18.08
C LEU A 540 6.69 9.19 -19.31
N VAL A 541 6.78 7.89 -19.14
CA VAL A 541 6.99 6.96 -20.24
C VAL A 541 5.70 6.82 -21.04
N VAL A 542 5.77 7.12 -22.32
CA VAL A 542 4.64 7.06 -23.25
C VAL A 542 4.97 6.21 -24.46
N SER A 543 3.97 5.58 -25.05
CA SER A 543 4.07 4.89 -26.33
C SER A 543 3.96 5.90 -27.47
N THR A 544 4.84 5.81 -28.47
CA THR A 544 4.85 6.65 -29.67
C THR A 544 5.32 5.84 -30.88
N LEU A 545 5.28 6.42 -32.05
CA LEU A 545 5.88 5.82 -33.25
C LEU A 545 7.38 6.18 -33.32
N GLY A 546 8.23 5.17 -33.41
CA GLY A 546 9.66 5.34 -33.69
C GLY A 546 9.92 5.89 -35.10
N ALA A 547 11.16 6.25 -35.36
CA ALA A 547 11.57 6.75 -36.70
C ALA A 547 11.37 5.72 -37.83
N ASP A 548 11.29 4.47 -37.51
CA ASP A 548 11.01 3.32 -38.38
C ASP A 548 9.51 3.04 -38.56
N GLY A 549 8.64 3.78 -37.85
CA GLY A 549 7.20 3.60 -37.86
C GLY A 549 6.68 2.49 -36.90
N ASN A 550 7.56 1.87 -36.12
CA ASN A 550 7.20 0.88 -35.13
C ASN A 550 6.87 1.53 -33.76
N PRO A 551 6.04 0.90 -32.91
CA PRO A 551 5.81 1.35 -31.53
C PRO A 551 7.12 1.46 -30.74
N ALA A 552 7.32 2.59 -30.05
CA ALA A 552 8.47 2.86 -29.22
C ALA A 552 8.04 3.50 -27.90
N LEU A 553 8.71 3.17 -26.79
CA LEU A 553 8.54 3.85 -25.52
C LEU A 553 9.55 4.98 -25.36
N VAL A 554 9.09 6.15 -24.99
CA VAL A 554 9.93 7.33 -24.80
C VAL A 554 9.52 8.11 -23.54
N ASN A 555 10.47 8.82 -22.94
CA ASN A 555 10.20 9.77 -21.85
C ASN A 555 9.72 11.12 -22.44
N ALA A 556 8.46 11.25 -22.77
CA ALA A 556 7.91 12.46 -23.37
C ALA A 556 6.65 12.99 -22.66
N GLY A 557 5.99 12.16 -21.85
CA GLY A 557 4.73 12.52 -21.24
C GLY A 557 4.86 13.49 -20.07
N LYS A 558 3.78 14.25 -19.84
CA LYS A 558 3.63 15.15 -18.72
C LYS A 558 2.20 15.13 -18.21
N GLU A 559 2.05 15.06 -16.90
CA GLU A 559 0.76 15.08 -16.22
C GLU A 559 0.71 16.15 -15.14
N ARG A 560 -0.51 16.59 -14.84
CA ARG A 560 -0.80 17.57 -13.81
C ARG A 560 -1.89 17.04 -12.88
N PHE A 561 -1.63 17.14 -11.59
CA PHE A 561 -2.54 16.79 -10.50
C PHE A 561 -2.78 18.02 -9.66
N GLN A 562 -4.02 18.39 -9.45
CA GLN A 562 -4.39 19.50 -8.57
C GLN A 562 -5.70 19.20 -7.88
N GLY A 563 -5.87 19.74 -6.68
CA GLY A 563 -7.09 19.46 -5.96
C GLY A 563 -7.13 20.02 -4.55
N MET A 564 -8.15 19.59 -3.83
CA MET A 564 -8.31 19.89 -2.41
C MET A 564 -8.79 18.66 -1.65
N GLU A 565 -8.42 18.59 -0.37
CA GLU A 565 -8.89 17.56 0.54
C GLU A 565 -9.34 18.19 1.85
N ILE A 566 -10.46 17.70 2.36
CA ILE A 566 -11.06 18.12 3.63
C ILE A 566 -11.25 16.88 4.48
N GLN A 567 -10.82 16.96 5.73
CA GLN A 567 -11.07 15.93 6.74
C GLN A 567 -11.58 16.57 8.02
N ALA A 568 -12.62 15.99 8.61
CA ALA A 568 -13.14 16.38 9.91
C ALA A 568 -13.34 15.15 10.80
N GLY A 569 -12.99 15.28 12.07
CA GLY A 569 -13.18 14.24 13.08
C GLY A 569 -13.79 14.82 14.34
N TYR A 570 -14.79 14.14 14.90
CA TYR A 570 -15.45 14.55 16.13
C TYR A 570 -15.50 13.41 17.15
N ARG A 571 -14.93 13.63 18.34
CA ARG A 571 -14.95 12.73 19.50
C ARG A 571 -15.43 13.49 20.73
N PRO A 572 -16.71 13.38 21.12
CA PRO A 572 -17.25 14.11 22.25
C PRO A 572 -16.74 13.59 23.60
N ASN A 573 -16.24 14.47 24.47
CA ASN A 573 -15.72 14.11 25.80
C ASN A 573 -16.79 13.44 26.70
N VAL A 574 -18.07 13.75 26.47
CA VAL A 574 -19.21 13.15 27.23
C VAL A 574 -19.52 11.72 26.80
N LEU A 575 -19.06 11.30 25.60
CA LEU A 575 -19.20 9.96 25.03
C LEU A 575 -17.89 9.60 24.31
N PRO A 576 -16.81 9.34 25.06
CA PRO A 576 -15.45 9.23 24.50
C PRO A 576 -15.27 8.06 23.55
N ASP A 577 -16.15 7.06 23.60
CA ASP A 577 -16.12 5.89 22.71
C ASP A 577 -16.82 6.15 21.36
N ILE A 578 -17.46 7.33 21.19
CA ILE A 578 -18.06 7.72 19.92
C ILE A 578 -17.06 8.52 19.10
N GLU A 579 -16.96 8.15 17.84
CA GLU A 579 -16.15 8.83 16.83
C GLU A 579 -16.96 9.02 15.56
N LEU A 580 -16.99 10.25 15.04
CA LEU A 580 -17.48 10.57 13.70
C LEU A 580 -16.32 11.13 12.90
N ILE A 581 -15.98 10.48 11.80
CA ILE A 581 -14.97 10.97 10.85
C ILE A 581 -15.63 11.09 9.49
N GLY A 582 -15.31 12.18 8.79
CA GLY A 582 -15.73 12.37 7.41
C GLY A 582 -14.67 13.08 6.61
N GLY A 583 -14.63 12.79 5.32
CA GLY A 583 -13.70 13.38 4.40
C GLY A 583 -14.25 13.55 2.99
N TYR A 584 -13.71 14.54 2.30
CA TYR A 584 -13.98 14.82 0.89
C TYR A 584 -12.69 15.20 0.19
N ALA A 585 -12.47 14.63 -0.99
CA ALA A 585 -11.37 14.95 -1.88
C ALA A 585 -11.90 15.28 -3.28
N HIS A 586 -11.33 16.33 -3.85
CA HIS A 586 -11.53 16.72 -5.24
C HIS A 586 -10.19 16.70 -5.97
N HIS A 587 -10.05 15.84 -6.99
CA HIS A 587 -8.83 15.63 -7.75
C HIS A 587 -9.08 15.95 -9.23
N ASP A 588 -8.40 16.94 -9.79
CA ASP A 588 -8.35 17.22 -11.21
C ASP A 588 -6.99 16.78 -11.77
N ALA A 589 -6.93 15.53 -12.23
CA ALA A 589 -5.76 14.91 -12.85
C ALA A 589 -5.91 14.92 -14.37
N ARG A 590 -4.89 15.44 -15.08
CA ARG A 590 -4.93 15.62 -16.54
C ARG A 590 -3.60 15.34 -17.20
N TYR A 591 -3.67 14.77 -18.38
CA TYR A 591 -2.57 14.79 -19.34
C TYR A 591 -2.28 16.24 -19.75
N VAL A 592 -1.02 16.66 -19.74
CA VAL A 592 -0.58 17.97 -20.20
C VAL A 592 0.07 17.86 -21.58
N ASP A 593 0.90 16.81 -21.74
CA ASP A 593 1.57 16.46 -22.96
C ASP A 593 1.61 14.93 -23.01
N PHE A 594 0.78 14.31 -23.84
CA PHE A 594 0.62 12.86 -23.84
C PHE A 594 0.08 12.37 -25.17
N THR A 595 0.88 11.59 -25.86
CA THR A 595 0.48 10.85 -27.05
C THR A 595 0.60 9.35 -26.78
N PHE A 596 -0.27 8.55 -27.38
CA PHE A 596 -0.23 7.10 -27.29
C PHE A 596 -0.65 6.46 -28.62
N ILE A 597 -0.34 5.19 -28.78
CA ILE A 597 -0.77 4.42 -29.96
C ILE A 597 -2.03 3.66 -29.60
N ASP A 598 -3.10 3.95 -30.32
CA ASP A 598 -4.33 3.16 -30.30
C ASP A 598 -4.21 2.05 -31.36
N PRO A 599 -4.58 0.79 -31.06
CA PRO A 599 -4.48 -0.31 -32.01
C PRO A 599 -5.30 -0.11 -33.29
N ASP A 600 -6.44 0.58 -33.21
CA ASP A 600 -7.38 0.77 -34.30
C ASP A 600 -7.20 2.12 -35.01
N GLU A 601 -6.90 3.20 -34.27
CA GLU A 601 -6.86 4.58 -34.75
C GLU A 601 -5.43 5.11 -34.97
N GLY A 602 -4.42 4.43 -34.50
CA GLY A 602 -3.02 4.82 -34.61
C GLY A 602 -2.60 5.82 -33.52
N LEU A 603 -1.75 6.81 -33.88
CA LEU A 603 -1.23 7.79 -32.93
C LEU A 603 -2.30 8.82 -32.55
N LEU A 604 -2.69 8.85 -31.28
CA LEU A 604 -3.66 9.78 -30.71
C LEU A 604 -3.00 10.75 -29.72
N ASP A 605 -3.60 11.95 -29.56
CA ASP A 605 -3.20 12.98 -28.61
C ASP A 605 -4.27 13.13 -27.52
N ALA A 606 -3.93 12.74 -26.30
CA ALA A 606 -4.79 12.87 -25.12
C ALA A 606 -4.49 14.14 -24.29
N SER A 607 -3.68 15.06 -24.80
CA SER A 607 -3.33 16.30 -24.08
C SER A 607 -4.57 17.12 -23.70
N GLY A 608 -4.67 17.50 -22.42
CA GLY A 608 -5.83 18.20 -21.86
C GLY A 608 -6.96 17.29 -21.35
N GLN A 609 -6.98 16.01 -21.72
CA GLN A 609 -7.95 15.03 -21.20
C GLN A 609 -7.68 14.72 -19.73
N ARG A 610 -8.70 14.19 -19.04
CA ARG A 610 -8.55 13.67 -17.66
C ARG A 610 -7.84 12.32 -17.72
N LEU A 611 -7.05 12.05 -16.68
CA LEU A 611 -6.45 10.72 -16.54
C LEU A 611 -7.52 9.65 -16.41
N GLU A 612 -7.31 8.54 -17.12
CA GLU A 612 -8.13 7.35 -16.99
C GLU A 612 -8.14 6.80 -15.56
N LEU A 613 -9.18 6.08 -15.19
CA LEU A 613 -9.38 5.40 -13.92
C LEU A 613 -9.33 6.31 -12.66
N THR A 614 -9.19 7.63 -12.83
CA THR A 614 -9.06 8.58 -11.72
C THR A 614 -10.39 9.22 -11.37
N PRO A 615 -11.00 8.93 -10.21
CA PRO A 615 -12.20 9.59 -9.75
C PRO A 615 -11.92 11.06 -9.41
N ARG A 616 -12.82 11.95 -9.82
CA ARG A 616 -12.68 13.37 -9.52
C ARG A 616 -13.08 13.72 -8.10
N ASP A 617 -14.16 13.12 -7.62
CA ASP A 617 -14.72 13.40 -6.31
C ASP A 617 -14.85 12.09 -5.53
N LEU A 618 -14.27 12.07 -4.34
CA LEU A 618 -14.33 10.96 -3.40
C LEU A 618 -14.79 11.51 -2.05
N TRP A 619 -15.65 10.78 -1.36
CA TRP A 619 -15.94 11.09 0.03
C TRP A 619 -16.22 9.84 0.85
N ASN A 620 -15.97 9.94 2.14
CA ASN A 620 -16.28 8.91 3.10
C ASN A 620 -16.85 9.51 4.39
N VAL A 621 -17.66 8.74 5.08
CA VAL A 621 -18.16 9.06 6.42
C VAL A 621 -18.21 7.79 7.24
N LYS A 622 -17.63 7.85 8.43
CA LYS A 622 -17.59 6.76 9.41
C LYS A 622 -18.15 7.24 10.74
N LEU A 623 -19.08 6.47 11.31
CA LEU A 623 -19.56 6.60 12.67
C LEU A 623 -19.22 5.32 13.43
N ALA A 624 -18.52 5.45 14.54
CA ALA A 624 -18.16 4.33 15.39
C ALA A 624 -18.51 4.61 16.84
N TRP A 625 -19.01 3.59 17.54
CA TRP A 625 -19.15 3.52 18.98
C TRP A 625 -18.55 2.20 19.45
N LEU A 626 -17.32 2.24 19.91
CA LEU A 626 -16.50 1.06 20.17
C LEU A 626 -15.91 1.09 21.59
N PRO A 627 -16.72 0.94 22.63
CA PRO A 627 -16.27 0.95 24.01
C PRO A 627 -15.35 -0.24 24.32
N ALA A 628 -14.49 -0.07 25.33
CA ALA A 628 -13.57 -1.11 25.76
C ALA A 628 -14.29 -2.35 26.35
N SER A 629 -15.53 -2.21 26.83
CA SER A 629 -16.35 -3.29 27.36
C SER A 629 -17.82 -3.13 26.96
N GLY A 630 -18.54 -4.25 26.84
CA GLY A 630 -19.95 -4.27 26.44
C GLY A 630 -20.15 -4.22 24.92
N PRO A 631 -21.33 -3.77 24.46
CA PRO A 631 -21.68 -3.69 23.03
C PRO A 631 -20.95 -2.54 22.35
N GLY A 632 -20.66 -2.74 21.09
CA GLY A 632 -20.12 -1.71 20.18
C GLY A 632 -20.72 -1.86 18.79
N ALA A 633 -20.72 -0.79 18.01
CA ALA A 633 -21.16 -0.78 16.63
C ALA A 633 -20.43 0.29 15.82
N TRP A 634 -20.31 0.05 14.53
CA TRP A 634 -19.78 1.05 13.59
C TRP A 634 -20.44 0.92 12.22
N THR A 635 -20.40 1.98 11.44
CA THR A 635 -20.78 1.99 10.04
C THR A 635 -19.92 2.96 9.26
N ALA A 636 -19.63 2.64 8.02
CA ALA A 636 -18.91 3.49 7.10
C ALA A 636 -19.58 3.47 5.72
N VAL A 637 -19.64 4.63 5.08
CA VAL A 637 -20.11 4.79 3.71
C VAL A 637 -19.04 5.53 2.93
N ARG A 638 -18.70 5.03 1.76
CA ARG A 638 -17.80 5.69 0.82
C ARG A 638 -18.43 5.85 -0.55
N HIS A 639 -18.00 6.85 -1.26
CA HIS A 639 -18.46 7.17 -2.61
C HIS A 639 -17.29 7.58 -3.49
N GLN A 640 -17.32 7.11 -4.72
CA GLN A 640 -16.50 7.64 -5.81
C GLN A 640 -17.40 8.07 -6.96
N ASN A 641 -17.08 9.23 -7.53
CA ASN A 641 -17.77 9.74 -8.71
C ASN A 641 -17.36 8.94 -9.96
N HIS A 642 -18.12 9.12 -11.06
CA HIS A 642 -17.75 8.56 -12.36
C HIS A 642 -16.34 9.00 -12.77
N ARG A 643 -15.63 8.11 -13.44
CA ARG A 643 -14.24 8.32 -13.87
C ARG A 643 -14.06 7.92 -15.33
N PRO A 644 -13.16 8.58 -16.08
CA PRO A 644 -12.87 8.17 -17.45
C PRO A 644 -12.41 6.71 -17.48
N PHE A 645 -12.85 6.00 -18.50
CA PHE A 645 -12.43 4.63 -18.74
C PHE A 645 -11.22 4.58 -19.68
N ASP A 646 -11.18 5.50 -20.64
CA ASP A 646 -10.16 5.61 -21.67
C ASP A 646 -9.40 6.95 -21.63
N LYS A 647 -8.25 7.00 -22.29
CA LYS A 647 -7.34 8.16 -22.32
C LYS A 647 -7.92 9.39 -23.04
N ILE A 648 -8.87 9.20 -23.96
CA ILE A 648 -9.52 10.29 -24.72
C ILE A 648 -10.84 10.72 -24.11
N ASN A 649 -11.28 10.08 -23.02
CA ASN A 649 -12.47 10.39 -22.24
C ASN A 649 -13.80 10.24 -23.01
N GLU A 650 -13.91 9.27 -23.89
CA GLU A 650 -15.14 8.95 -24.60
C GLU A 650 -16.08 8.09 -23.75
N ALA A 651 -15.52 7.22 -22.93
CA ALA A 651 -16.28 6.34 -22.05
C ALA A 651 -16.01 6.62 -20.56
N TYR A 652 -16.99 6.30 -19.69
CA TYR A 652 -16.92 6.53 -18.26
C TYR A 652 -17.41 5.34 -17.47
N MET A 653 -16.66 4.93 -16.47
CA MET A 653 -17.14 4.05 -15.43
C MET A 653 -18.15 4.77 -14.53
N PRO A 654 -19.25 4.10 -14.14
CA PRO A 654 -20.28 4.70 -13.29
C PRO A 654 -19.75 5.02 -11.88
N SER A 655 -20.40 5.99 -11.23
CA SER A 655 -20.18 6.25 -9.81
C SER A 655 -20.77 5.13 -8.94
N PHE A 656 -20.24 4.98 -7.73
CA PHE A 656 -20.73 3.98 -6.80
C PHE A 656 -20.75 4.47 -5.35
N TYR A 657 -21.55 3.77 -4.54
CA TYR A 657 -21.55 3.85 -3.09
C TYR A 657 -21.24 2.47 -2.52
N GLU A 658 -20.43 2.42 -1.52
CA GLU A 658 -20.22 1.20 -0.75
C GLU A 658 -20.51 1.44 0.72
N TRP A 659 -21.16 0.50 1.36
CA TRP A 659 -21.62 0.60 2.74
C TRP A 659 -21.17 -0.61 3.54
N ASP A 660 -20.48 -0.35 4.65
CA ASP A 660 -20.01 -1.33 5.61
C ASP A 660 -20.59 -1.07 6.99
N ALA A 661 -20.82 -2.12 7.76
CA ALA A 661 -21.22 -1.99 9.16
C ALA A 661 -20.77 -3.20 9.98
N GLY A 662 -20.60 -2.98 11.28
CA GLY A 662 -20.24 -4.03 12.20
C GLY A 662 -20.81 -3.81 13.60
N VAL A 663 -20.98 -4.93 14.31
CA VAL A 663 -21.36 -4.95 15.73
C VAL A 663 -20.38 -5.81 16.50
N SER A 664 -20.15 -5.48 17.75
CA SER A 664 -19.25 -6.26 18.61
C SER A 664 -19.75 -6.31 20.04
N TRP A 665 -19.26 -7.28 20.80
CA TRP A 665 -19.50 -7.39 22.22
C TRP A 665 -18.22 -7.83 22.93
N SER A 666 -17.68 -6.94 23.76
CA SER A 666 -16.55 -7.23 24.64
C SER A 666 -17.10 -7.75 25.98
N PHE A 667 -17.14 -9.09 26.15
CA PHE A 667 -17.68 -9.75 27.34
C PHE A 667 -16.82 -9.47 28.59
N SER A 668 -15.52 -9.27 28.37
CA SER A 668 -14.53 -8.94 29.39
C SER A 668 -13.30 -8.33 28.70
N ALA A 669 -12.27 -7.97 29.47
CA ALA A 669 -10.96 -7.61 28.91
C ALA A 669 -10.29 -8.75 28.10
N HIS A 670 -10.78 -9.98 28.26
CA HIS A 670 -10.18 -11.19 27.70
C HIS A 670 -10.96 -11.80 26.53
N ALA A 671 -12.20 -11.37 26.23
CA ALA A 671 -13.02 -12.01 25.20
C ALA A 671 -13.91 -11.00 24.49
N ARG A 672 -13.78 -10.95 23.16
CA ARG A 672 -14.60 -10.14 22.27
C ARG A 672 -15.15 -10.99 21.13
N LEU A 673 -16.43 -10.81 20.83
CA LEU A 673 -17.10 -11.35 19.66
C LEU A 673 -17.52 -10.19 18.76
N SER A 674 -17.32 -10.29 17.46
CA SER A 674 -17.76 -9.29 16.50
C SER A 674 -18.35 -9.93 15.24
N PHE A 675 -19.20 -9.16 14.56
CA PHE A 675 -19.81 -9.53 13.29
C PHE A 675 -19.80 -8.32 12.36
N VAL A 676 -19.30 -8.49 11.16
CA VAL A 676 -19.10 -7.43 10.18
C VAL A 676 -19.71 -7.82 8.84
N GLY A 677 -20.43 -6.88 8.22
CA GLY A 677 -20.86 -6.96 6.83
C GLY A 677 -20.12 -5.91 6.00
N ARG A 678 -19.51 -6.35 4.93
CA ARG A 678 -18.84 -5.52 3.92
C ARG A 678 -19.69 -5.44 2.66
N ASN A 679 -19.63 -4.31 1.97
CA ASN A 679 -20.43 -4.04 0.77
C ASN A 679 -21.90 -4.45 0.95
N LEU A 680 -22.54 -3.97 2.01
CA LEU A 680 -23.93 -4.34 2.39
C LEU A 680 -24.95 -4.01 1.29
N GLY A 681 -24.66 -3.02 0.44
CA GLY A 681 -25.44 -2.67 -0.75
C GLY A 681 -25.35 -3.67 -1.89
N ASP A 682 -24.40 -4.63 -1.81
CA ASP A 682 -24.07 -5.59 -2.89
C ASP A 682 -23.73 -4.89 -4.22
N ASN A 683 -23.02 -3.77 -4.15
CA ASN A 683 -22.64 -2.99 -5.32
C ASN A 683 -21.48 -3.66 -6.06
N ARG A 684 -21.70 -3.99 -7.34
CA ARG A 684 -20.74 -4.66 -8.22
C ARG A 684 -20.03 -3.63 -9.11
N HIS A 685 -19.43 -2.64 -8.50
CA HIS A 685 -18.69 -1.61 -9.22
C HIS A 685 -17.34 -2.13 -9.74
N TYR A 686 -16.80 -1.44 -10.72
CA TYR A 686 -15.45 -1.73 -11.22
C TYR A 686 -14.41 -1.06 -10.32
N VAL A 687 -13.34 -1.79 -10.00
CA VAL A 687 -12.30 -1.34 -9.06
C VAL A 687 -10.98 -1.00 -9.75
N ALA A 688 -10.63 -1.71 -10.81
CA ALA A 688 -9.42 -1.46 -11.59
C ALA A 688 -9.56 -2.03 -12.99
N GLU A 689 -8.72 -1.57 -13.90
CA GLU A 689 -8.49 -2.17 -15.21
C GLU A 689 -7.44 -3.29 -15.13
N SER A 690 -7.42 -4.19 -16.11
CA SER A 690 -6.35 -5.16 -16.26
C SER A 690 -5.01 -4.48 -16.56
N GLU A 691 -3.91 -5.17 -16.29
CA GLU A 691 -2.56 -4.62 -16.51
C GLU A 691 -2.23 -4.39 -17.99
N ILE A 692 -2.99 -4.97 -18.91
CA ILE A 692 -2.78 -4.82 -20.35
C ILE A 692 -3.60 -3.68 -20.97
N GLY A 693 -4.50 -3.05 -20.19
CA GLY A 693 -5.21 -1.84 -20.61
C GLY A 693 -6.13 -2.04 -21.82
N ASP A 694 -6.82 -3.18 -21.89
CA ASP A 694 -7.56 -3.66 -23.04
C ASP A 694 -9.09 -3.70 -22.83
N ALA A 695 -9.64 -2.76 -22.10
CA ALA A 695 -11.05 -2.70 -21.74
C ALA A 695 -11.54 -3.90 -20.91
N GLN A 696 -10.69 -4.47 -20.11
CA GLN A 696 -11.03 -5.54 -19.17
C GLN A 696 -10.97 -5.03 -17.73
N LEU A 697 -12.09 -5.12 -17.00
CA LEU A 697 -12.27 -4.53 -15.68
C LEU A 697 -12.45 -5.58 -14.61
N TYR A 698 -11.78 -5.38 -13.49
CA TYR A 698 -12.03 -6.14 -12.28
C TYR A 698 -13.24 -5.58 -11.54
N VAL A 699 -14.08 -6.47 -11.04
CA VAL A 699 -15.32 -6.12 -10.34
C VAL A 699 -15.13 -6.32 -8.83
N ALA A 700 -15.70 -5.40 -8.04
CA ALA A 700 -15.68 -5.49 -6.59
C ALA A 700 -16.31 -6.81 -6.08
N PRO A 701 -15.78 -7.38 -4.99
CA PRO A 701 -16.39 -8.53 -4.35
C PRO A 701 -17.86 -8.25 -3.94
N PRO A 702 -18.72 -9.28 -3.94
CA PRO A 702 -20.08 -9.15 -3.46
C PRO A 702 -20.14 -8.83 -1.97
N ARG A 703 -21.35 -8.55 -1.48
CA ARG A 703 -21.61 -8.48 -0.06
C ARG A 703 -21.06 -9.71 0.66
N ARG A 704 -20.28 -9.47 1.71
CA ARG A 704 -19.65 -10.52 2.51
C ARG A 704 -19.86 -10.27 4.00
N PHE A 705 -19.91 -11.35 4.77
CA PHE A 705 -20.06 -11.33 6.21
C PHE A 705 -18.94 -12.07 6.90
N LEU A 706 -18.43 -11.51 8.00
CA LEU A 706 -17.37 -12.08 8.82
C LEU A 706 -17.80 -12.09 10.27
N GLY A 707 -17.57 -13.21 10.96
CA GLY A 707 -17.68 -13.35 12.41
C GLY A 707 -16.32 -13.62 13.01
N GLU A 708 -16.01 -12.97 14.13
CA GLU A 708 -14.67 -13.06 14.76
C GLU A 708 -14.79 -13.20 16.27
N LEU A 709 -13.99 -14.10 16.83
CA LEU A 709 -13.77 -14.28 18.27
C LEU A 709 -12.31 -13.97 18.59
N THR A 710 -12.08 -12.93 19.39
CA THR A 710 -10.75 -12.59 19.92
C THR A 710 -10.66 -12.96 21.41
N LEU A 711 -9.61 -13.70 21.78
CA LEU A 711 -9.26 -14.07 23.15
C LEU A 711 -7.92 -13.47 23.51
N SER A 712 -7.83 -12.78 24.65
CA SER A 712 -6.61 -12.14 25.19
C SER A 712 -6.26 -12.73 26.57
N PHE A 713 -4.95 -12.94 26.84
CA PHE A 713 -4.45 -13.62 28.04
C PHE A 713 -3.35 -12.81 28.72
#